data_28643ee3bae81170062c4237df70750e
#
_entry.id   28643ee3bae81170062c4237df70750e
#
_cell.length_a   1.000
_cell.length_b   1.000
_cell.length_c   1.000
_cell.angle_alpha   90.00
_cell.angle_beta   90.00
_cell.angle_gamma   90.00
#
_symmetry.space_group_name_H-M   'P 1'
#
loop_
_entity.id
_entity.type
_entity.pdbx_description
1 polymer ?
#
loop_
_entity_poly.entity_id
_entity_poly.type
_entity_poly.pdbx_seq_one_letter_code
_entity_poly.pdbx_strand_id
1 'polypeptide(L)'
;MAFLPMNIKEVKARGWDEVDFVYVMGDSYVDHPSFGAAIITRVLEDCGYKVAVLSQPDWKNDADFLQFGKPRLGFFVTAGNIDSMVAHYTVAKRKRSDDAYTAGGKNGKRPDRAVTVYSNIIRRLYPDSVIIIGGLEASLRRFAHYDYWKNTVMPSVLFDSKADIISYGMGELQTIEMAKRLSEGYPVEALYDIRGICYAVKTSDYVPKTVVELPSYERVCESKKDYAIAARKELEEADAVRGKTLIQRHGNFILIQNPPMQPLDTKQLDYVYSLPYERWYPQCYEKLGGVPGIQEVLFSITHNRGCFGACNFCSLAFHQGRAVRSKQSVIDEAKSFLNDKRFKGYISDVGGPTANFRLPSCEKQKKAGLCKSRKCLAPTPCPNMQVSHTEYLDILRELRKLDGIKKVFIRSGIRFDYLMEDQSDEFFEELVKYHISGQLRVAPEHCSAAVLDRMGKPHIETYKKFCDKFYKLTGRMSKDQYIVPYLMSSHPGSTLKDAVELALFCKRENIHPKQVQDFYPTPGTISTCMFYTGIDPYTMKEVYVPKTEEEKSMQRALLQYFIPENKQKVIKALIKAGRKDLIGYDSKCLVQPMSNQNNYKGNNKGQKSSYNSNKNNSRNKNGKQTKDKFAKYRRKKK
;
A
#
# COMPACT_ATOMS: atom_id res chain seq x y z
N MET A 1 9.58 -28.62 7.32
CA MET A 1 8.85 -27.96 8.42
C MET A 1 7.37 -27.97 8.07
N ALA A 2 6.48 -27.69 9.01
CA ALA A 2 5.06 -27.78 8.76
C ALA A 2 4.41 -26.40 8.93
N PHE A 3 3.37 -26.10 8.15
CA PHE A 3 2.51 -24.95 8.37
C PHE A 3 1.98 -24.92 9.81
N LEU A 4 1.71 -23.74 10.34
CA LEU A 4 1.00 -23.61 11.61
C LEU A 4 -0.40 -24.26 11.51
N PRO A 5 -0.92 -24.84 12.59
CA PRO A 5 -2.20 -25.53 12.55
C PRO A 5 -3.36 -24.58 12.26
N MET A 6 -4.23 -24.98 11.35
CA MET A 6 -5.40 -24.21 10.91
C MET A 6 -6.72 -24.84 11.38
N ASN A 7 -6.66 -25.99 12.01
CA ASN A 7 -7.83 -26.69 12.56
C ASN A 7 -7.44 -27.57 13.75
N ILE A 8 -8.43 -28.00 14.52
CA ILE A 8 -8.20 -28.76 15.76
C ILE A 8 -7.51 -30.12 15.52
N LYS A 9 -7.68 -30.72 14.33
CA LYS A 9 -7.02 -32.01 14.01
C LYS A 9 -5.51 -31.80 13.87
N GLU A 10 -5.09 -30.68 13.25
CA GLU A 10 -3.68 -30.32 13.11
C GLU A 10 -3.05 -29.92 14.46
N VAL A 11 -3.82 -29.27 15.35
CA VAL A 11 -3.41 -28.98 16.74
C VAL A 11 -3.12 -30.30 17.48
N LYS A 12 -4.06 -31.24 17.43
CA LYS A 12 -3.91 -32.58 18.08
C LYS A 12 -2.77 -33.40 17.47
N ALA A 13 -2.54 -33.29 16.16
CA ALA A 13 -1.44 -33.99 15.48
C ALA A 13 -0.06 -33.48 15.94
N ARG A 14 0.04 -32.25 16.50
CA ARG A 14 1.23 -31.72 17.16
C ARG A 14 1.36 -32.14 18.63
N GLY A 15 0.42 -32.93 19.16
CA GLY A 15 0.38 -33.31 20.56
C GLY A 15 -0.03 -32.18 21.51
N TRP A 16 -0.77 -31.18 21.01
CA TRP A 16 -1.24 -30.06 21.81
C TRP A 16 -2.67 -30.28 22.29
N ASP A 17 -2.91 -30.18 23.58
CA ASP A 17 -4.24 -30.23 24.17
C ASP A 17 -4.98 -28.91 24.04
N GLU A 18 -4.23 -27.80 24.12
CA GLU A 18 -4.71 -26.43 23.96
C GLU A 18 -3.70 -25.57 23.16
N VAL A 19 -4.12 -24.41 22.73
CA VAL A 19 -3.27 -23.41 22.09
C VAL A 19 -3.09 -22.19 22.99
N ASP A 20 -1.92 -21.55 22.92
CA ASP A 20 -1.64 -20.34 23.67
C ASP A 20 -2.34 -19.14 23.00
N PHE A 21 -2.23 -19.05 21.69
CA PHE A 21 -2.82 -17.98 20.90
C PHE A 21 -3.56 -18.51 19.70
N VAL A 22 -4.70 -17.88 19.37
CA VAL A 22 -5.37 -18.02 18.08
C VAL A 22 -5.16 -16.73 17.28
N TYR A 23 -4.53 -16.83 16.12
CA TYR A 23 -4.33 -15.71 15.21
C TYR A 23 -5.43 -15.70 14.13
N VAL A 24 -6.35 -14.74 14.22
CA VAL A 24 -7.51 -14.60 13.33
C VAL A 24 -7.22 -13.59 12.23
N MET A 25 -7.42 -13.98 10.97
CA MET A 25 -7.07 -13.14 9.84
C MET A 25 -8.08 -13.17 8.70
N GLY A 26 -8.22 -12.05 8.00
CA GLY A 26 -9.13 -11.91 6.87
C GLY A 26 -8.57 -12.44 5.54
N ASP A 27 -7.29 -12.78 5.46
CA ASP A 27 -6.66 -13.40 4.29
C ASP A 27 -6.64 -14.93 4.40
N SER A 28 -6.51 -15.63 3.28
CA SER A 28 -6.05 -17.02 3.28
C SER A 28 -4.62 -17.10 3.82
N TYR A 29 -4.32 -18.10 4.63
CA TYR A 29 -3.01 -18.26 5.23
C TYR A 29 -1.92 -18.53 4.17
N VAL A 30 -0.94 -17.66 4.13
CA VAL A 30 0.28 -17.82 3.32
C VAL A 30 1.48 -17.64 4.26
N ASP A 31 2.28 -18.68 4.40
CA ASP A 31 3.44 -18.69 5.27
C ASP A 31 4.68 -18.15 4.53
N HIS A 32 4.74 -16.84 4.38
CA HIS A 32 5.81 -16.15 3.66
C HIS A 32 6.17 -14.83 4.35
N PRO A 33 7.46 -14.44 4.43
CA PRO A 33 7.92 -13.24 5.16
C PRO A 33 7.45 -11.89 4.56
N SER A 34 6.72 -11.90 3.45
CA SER A 34 6.00 -10.73 2.93
C SER A 34 4.59 -10.57 3.50
N PHE A 35 4.14 -11.50 4.35
CA PHE A 35 2.81 -11.49 4.97
C PHE A 35 2.95 -11.25 6.48
N GLY A 36 2.34 -10.16 6.97
CA GLY A 36 2.44 -9.78 8.38
C GLY A 36 1.94 -10.87 9.34
N ALA A 37 0.89 -11.61 8.95
CA ALA A 37 0.39 -12.73 9.75
C ALA A 37 1.43 -13.85 9.90
N ALA A 38 2.13 -14.23 8.82
CA ALA A 38 3.19 -15.22 8.88
C ALA A 38 4.34 -14.76 9.79
N ILE A 39 4.74 -13.49 9.69
CA ILE A 39 5.80 -12.95 10.53
C ILE A 39 5.44 -13.06 12.01
N ILE A 40 4.28 -12.52 12.40
CA ILE A 40 3.88 -12.49 13.82
C ILE A 40 3.67 -13.91 14.38
N THR A 41 3.05 -14.79 13.61
CA THR A 41 2.80 -16.16 14.07
C THR A 41 4.08 -16.99 14.17
N ARG A 42 5.03 -16.80 13.23
CA ARG A 42 6.35 -17.48 13.32
C ARG A 42 7.21 -16.92 14.45
N VAL A 43 7.17 -15.63 14.71
CA VAL A 43 7.84 -15.02 15.88
C VAL A 43 7.28 -15.61 17.17
N LEU A 44 5.97 -15.74 17.32
CA LEU A 44 5.35 -16.36 18.49
C LEU A 44 5.73 -17.85 18.63
N GLU A 45 5.70 -18.61 17.52
CA GLU A 45 6.10 -20.02 17.51
C GLU A 45 7.56 -20.19 17.92
N ASP A 46 8.46 -19.35 17.41
CA ASP A 46 9.89 -19.39 17.76
C ASP A 46 10.15 -19.01 19.23
N CYS A 47 9.30 -18.17 19.82
CA CYS A 47 9.29 -17.90 21.25
C CYS A 47 8.73 -19.05 22.10
N GLY A 48 8.33 -20.17 21.49
CA GLY A 48 7.84 -21.37 22.19
C GLY A 48 6.34 -21.41 22.42
N TYR A 49 5.55 -20.48 21.87
CA TYR A 49 4.09 -20.49 22.05
C TYR A 49 3.39 -21.40 21.03
N LYS A 50 2.34 -22.06 21.49
CA LYS A 50 1.45 -22.88 20.67
C LYS A 50 0.45 -21.97 19.94
N VAL A 51 0.69 -21.71 18.65
CA VAL A 51 -0.11 -20.78 17.86
C VAL A 51 -0.96 -21.52 16.82
N ALA A 52 -2.27 -21.27 16.78
CA ALA A 52 -3.15 -21.71 15.73
C ALA A 52 -3.57 -20.51 14.84
N VAL A 53 -3.74 -20.76 13.55
CA VAL A 53 -4.16 -19.75 12.56
C VAL A 53 -5.61 -19.99 12.15
N LEU A 54 -6.49 -19.04 12.44
CA LEU A 54 -7.88 -19.01 12.00
C LEU A 54 -8.00 -18.07 10.79
N SER A 55 -7.89 -18.64 9.61
CA SER A 55 -7.84 -17.93 8.34
C SER A 55 -9.21 -17.87 7.69
N GLN A 56 -9.70 -16.66 7.41
CA GLN A 56 -10.99 -16.40 6.76
C GLN A 56 -12.16 -17.19 7.38
N PRO A 57 -12.39 -17.12 8.73
CA PRO A 57 -13.51 -17.83 9.35
C PRO A 57 -14.84 -17.36 8.76
N ASP A 58 -15.81 -18.27 8.72
CA ASP A 58 -17.17 -17.91 8.35
C ASP A 58 -17.82 -17.04 9.43
N TRP A 59 -17.77 -15.75 9.19
CA TRP A 59 -18.29 -14.75 10.13
C TRP A 59 -19.82 -14.71 10.26
N LYS A 60 -20.53 -15.58 9.53
CA LYS A 60 -21.99 -15.69 9.60
C LYS A 60 -22.45 -16.74 10.61
N ASN A 61 -21.54 -17.56 11.09
CA ASN A 61 -21.79 -18.55 12.13
C ASN A 61 -20.59 -18.63 13.09
N ASP A 62 -20.76 -19.35 14.21
CA ASP A 62 -19.77 -19.40 15.28
C ASP A 62 -18.80 -20.59 15.20
N ALA A 63 -19.09 -21.58 14.34
CA ALA A 63 -18.42 -22.88 14.36
C ALA A 63 -16.90 -22.77 14.18
N ASP A 64 -16.46 -21.91 13.23
CA ASP A 64 -15.03 -21.73 12.98
C ASP A 64 -14.31 -21.07 14.18
N PHE A 65 -15.00 -20.16 14.88
CA PHE A 65 -14.43 -19.47 16.05
C PHE A 65 -14.36 -20.35 17.29
N LEU A 66 -15.19 -21.39 17.36
CA LEU A 66 -15.24 -22.34 18.48
C LEU A 66 -14.28 -23.52 18.31
N GLN A 67 -13.73 -23.77 17.12
CA GLN A 67 -13.00 -25.00 16.81
C GLN A 67 -11.74 -25.23 17.66
N PHE A 68 -11.08 -24.18 18.12
CA PHE A 68 -9.88 -24.29 18.96
C PHE A 68 -10.17 -24.20 20.46
N GLY A 69 -11.42 -23.88 20.85
CA GLY A 69 -11.76 -23.52 22.22
C GLY A 69 -11.20 -22.15 22.62
N LYS A 70 -11.22 -21.85 23.93
CA LYS A 70 -10.61 -20.65 24.49
C LYS A 70 -9.08 -20.80 24.52
N PRO A 71 -8.32 -19.96 23.80
CA PRO A 71 -6.86 -19.99 23.91
C PRO A 71 -6.39 -19.59 25.31
N ARG A 72 -5.29 -20.14 25.76
CA ARG A 72 -4.75 -19.90 27.11
C ARG A 72 -4.41 -18.42 27.36
N LEU A 73 -3.83 -17.72 26.36
CA LEU A 73 -3.32 -16.36 26.52
C LEU A 73 -4.15 -15.30 25.76
N GLY A 74 -4.77 -15.64 24.62
CA GLY A 74 -5.63 -14.69 23.92
C GLY A 74 -5.66 -14.81 22.41
N PHE A 75 -6.30 -13.83 21.78
CA PHE A 75 -6.48 -13.73 20.35
C PHE A 75 -5.69 -12.56 19.77
N PHE A 76 -5.04 -12.80 18.63
CA PHE A 76 -4.58 -11.75 17.73
C PHE A 76 -5.52 -11.66 16.53
N VAL A 77 -5.96 -10.45 16.16
CA VAL A 77 -6.93 -10.26 15.08
C VAL A 77 -6.45 -9.22 14.07
N THR A 78 -6.49 -9.57 12.79
CA THR A 78 -6.12 -8.67 11.67
C THR A 78 -7.04 -8.82 10.47
N ALA A 79 -7.16 -7.78 9.67
CA ALA A 79 -7.84 -7.85 8.38
C ALA A 79 -7.02 -8.59 7.30
N GLY A 80 -5.73 -8.85 7.54
CA GLY A 80 -4.80 -9.40 6.57
C GLY A 80 -3.78 -8.37 6.06
N ASN A 81 -3.21 -8.61 4.89
CA ASN A 81 -2.16 -7.76 4.29
C ASN A 81 -2.64 -6.37 3.88
N ILE A 82 -3.93 -6.23 3.59
CA ILE A 82 -4.55 -4.95 3.23
C ILE A 82 -5.81 -4.71 4.06
N ASP A 83 -6.23 -3.46 4.09
CA ASP A 83 -7.51 -3.04 4.66
C ASP A 83 -8.69 -3.73 3.98
N SER A 84 -9.64 -4.26 4.74
CA SER A 84 -10.78 -5.02 4.20
C SER A 84 -11.65 -4.20 3.25
N MET A 85 -11.83 -2.90 3.52
CA MET A 85 -12.60 -2.02 2.65
C MET A 85 -11.86 -1.77 1.32
N VAL A 86 -10.52 -1.66 1.35
CA VAL A 86 -9.68 -1.55 0.14
C VAL A 86 -9.69 -2.84 -0.67
N ALA A 87 -9.70 -4.00 0.01
CA ALA A 87 -9.83 -5.30 -0.65
C ALA A 87 -11.17 -5.45 -1.38
N HIS A 88 -12.24 -4.93 -0.80
CA HIS A 88 -13.60 -5.14 -1.33
C HIS A 88 -14.04 -4.10 -2.36
N TYR A 89 -13.55 -2.86 -2.26
CA TYR A 89 -14.11 -1.76 -3.05
C TYR A 89 -13.04 -0.95 -3.79
N THR A 90 -13.41 -0.46 -4.95
CA THR A 90 -12.64 0.57 -5.66
C THR A 90 -12.85 1.94 -5.03
N VAL A 91 -12.04 2.94 -5.42
CA VAL A 91 -12.23 4.34 -4.98
C VAL A 91 -13.62 4.89 -5.36
N ALA A 92 -14.20 4.43 -6.46
CA ALA A 92 -15.57 4.78 -6.86
C ALA A 92 -16.64 3.96 -6.09
N LYS A 93 -16.29 3.36 -4.96
CA LYS A 93 -17.15 2.55 -4.08
C LYS A 93 -17.82 1.36 -4.80
N ARG A 94 -17.27 0.89 -5.92
CA ARG A 94 -17.75 -0.29 -6.64
C ARG A 94 -17.10 -1.54 -6.06
N LYS A 95 -17.89 -2.58 -5.82
CA LYS A 95 -17.38 -3.85 -5.33
C LYS A 95 -16.41 -4.47 -6.34
N ARG A 96 -15.27 -4.99 -5.84
CA ARG A 96 -14.30 -5.74 -6.65
C ARG A 96 -14.81 -7.17 -6.86
N SER A 97 -14.50 -7.76 -8.01
CA SER A 97 -14.73 -9.17 -8.32
C SER A 97 -13.68 -10.07 -7.67
N ASP A 98 -12.46 -9.56 -7.54
CA ASP A 98 -11.27 -10.34 -7.22
C ASP A 98 -10.68 -9.92 -5.87
N ASP A 99 -10.12 -10.89 -5.16
CA ASP A 99 -9.30 -10.70 -3.96
C ASP A 99 -8.07 -11.63 -4.05
N ALA A 100 -6.91 -11.06 -4.35
CA ALA A 100 -5.66 -11.81 -4.53
C ALA A 100 -5.22 -12.55 -3.26
N TYR A 101 -5.71 -12.15 -2.09
CA TYR A 101 -5.39 -12.75 -0.80
C TYR A 101 -6.40 -13.83 -0.36
N THR A 102 -7.35 -14.16 -1.21
CA THR A 102 -8.33 -15.23 -0.97
C THR A 102 -8.05 -16.43 -1.87
N ALA A 103 -8.19 -17.64 -1.35
CA ALA A 103 -8.04 -18.85 -2.14
C ALA A 103 -9.00 -18.86 -3.34
N GLY A 104 -8.46 -19.13 -4.53
CA GLY A 104 -9.16 -19.03 -5.80
C GLY A 104 -9.40 -17.61 -6.30
N GLY A 105 -8.86 -16.58 -5.62
CA GLY A 105 -8.93 -15.18 -6.06
C GLY A 105 -10.30 -14.51 -5.99
N LYS A 106 -11.29 -15.15 -5.36
CA LYS A 106 -12.69 -14.66 -5.34
C LYS A 106 -12.96 -13.78 -4.13
N ASN A 107 -13.53 -12.60 -4.37
CA ASN A 107 -13.96 -11.69 -3.31
C ASN A 107 -15.20 -12.25 -2.56
N GLY A 108 -15.36 -11.87 -1.26
CA GLY A 108 -16.54 -12.12 -0.43
C GLY A 108 -16.35 -13.11 0.72
N LYS A 109 -15.15 -13.63 0.95
CA LYS A 109 -14.83 -14.47 2.12
C LYS A 109 -14.62 -13.64 3.38
N ARG A 110 -13.93 -12.53 3.27
CA ARG A 110 -13.67 -11.60 4.38
C ARG A 110 -14.88 -10.68 4.57
N PRO A 111 -15.28 -10.31 5.80
CA PRO A 111 -16.30 -9.28 6.02
C PRO A 111 -15.76 -7.86 5.77
N ASP A 112 -16.64 -6.91 5.54
CA ASP A 112 -16.30 -5.49 5.64
C ASP A 112 -15.87 -5.17 7.08
N ARG A 113 -14.79 -4.39 7.24
CA ARG A 113 -14.20 -4.08 8.57
C ARG A 113 -13.90 -5.36 9.37
N ALA A 114 -13.13 -6.24 8.76
CA ALA A 114 -12.87 -7.59 9.28
C ALA A 114 -12.37 -7.58 10.73
N VAL A 115 -11.48 -6.64 11.10
CA VAL A 115 -10.99 -6.52 12.48
C VAL A 115 -12.15 -6.34 13.46
N THR A 116 -13.08 -5.42 13.17
CA THR A 116 -14.25 -5.15 14.04
C THR A 116 -15.18 -6.36 14.09
N VAL A 117 -15.51 -6.96 12.96
CA VAL A 117 -16.44 -8.09 12.90
C VAL A 117 -15.90 -9.29 13.67
N TYR A 118 -14.67 -9.69 13.39
CA TYR A 118 -14.06 -10.86 14.06
C TYR A 118 -13.91 -10.64 15.57
N SER A 119 -13.42 -9.47 15.99
CA SER A 119 -13.25 -9.18 17.42
C SER A 119 -14.56 -9.16 18.18
N ASN A 120 -15.64 -8.63 17.59
CA ASN A 120 -16.96 -8.65 18.24
C ASN A 120 -17.52 -10.07 18.37
N ILE A 121 -17.28 -10.96 17.39
CA ILE A 121 -17.66 -12.39 17.51
C ILE A 121 -16.86 -13.03 18.65
N ILE A 122 -15.55 -12.85 18.67
CA ILE A 122 -14.67 -13.40 19.72
C ILE A 122 -15.09 -12.88 21.10
N ARG A 123 -15.33 -11.59 21.26
CA ARG A 123 -15.75 -11.00 22.55
C ARG A 123 -17.08 -11.57 23.04
N ARG A 124 -18.01 -11.85 22.12
CA ARG A 124 -19.30 -12.50 22.46
C ARG A 124 -19.13 -13.96 22.91
N LEU A 125 -18.24 -14.71 22.24
CA LEU A 125 -18.03 -16.13 22.54
C LEU A 125 -17.10 -16.34 23.75
N TYR A 126 -16.13 -15.43 23.93
CA TYR A 126 -15.09 -15.50 24.97
C TYR A 126 -14.97 -14.15 25.68
N PRO A 127 -15.92 -13.79 26.56
CA PRO A 127 -15.99 -12.45 27.18
C PRO A 127 -14.71 -12.02 27.91
N ASP A 128 -14.01 -12.96 28.56
CA ASP A 128 -12.86 -12.70 29.41
C ASP A 128 -11.53 -12.96 28.70
N SER A 129 -11.52 -13.23 27.39
CA SER A 129 -10.28 -13.44 26.66
C SER A 129 -9.64 -12.12 26.27
N VAL A 130 -8.30 -12.07 26.32
CA VAL A 130 -7.54 -10.94 25.78
C VAL A 130 -7.64 -10.92 24.27
N ILE A 131 -8.03 -9.76 23.71
CA ILE A 131 -8.13 -9.54 22.25
C ILE A 131 -7.19 -8.41 21.86
N ILE A 132 -6.16 -8.75 21.08
CA ILE A 132 -5.19 -7.80 20.55
C ILE A 132 -5.44 -7.66 19.05
N ILE A 133 -5.79 -6.46 18.62
CA ILE A 133 -6.00 -6.18 17.20
C ILE A 133 -4.76 -5.52 16.60
N GLY A 134 -4.48 -5.80 15.33
CA GLY A 134 -3.29 -5.25 14.68
C GLY A 134 -3.40 -5.22 13.15
N GLY A 135 -2.25 -5.04 12.51
CA GLY A 135 -2.14 -4.90 11.07
C GLY A 135 -2.57 -3.51 10.57
N LEU A 136 -2.62 -3.36 9.25
CA LEU A 136 -2.84 -2.07 8.60
C LEU A 136 -4.20 -1.46 8.96
N GLU A 137 -5.26 -2.24 8.93
CA GLU A 137 -6.63 -1.77 9.19
C GLU A 137 -6.78 -1.17 10.59
N ALA A 138 -6.28 -1.87 11.62
CA ALA A 138 -6.32 -1.38 13.00
C ALA A 138 -5.38 -0.19 13.22
N SER A 139 -4.14 -0.27 12.74
CA SER A 139 -3.14 0.78 12.91
C SER A 139 -3.59 2.13 12.36
N LEU A 140 -4.26 2.15 11.21
CA LEU A 140 -4.70 3.39 10.56
C LEU A 140 -5.98 3.97 11.18
N ARG A 141 -6.70 3.19 11.99
CA ARG A 141 -7.96 3.60 12.65
C ARG A 141 -7.85 3.67 14.16
N ARG A 142 -6.63 3.83 14.69
CA ARG A 142 -6.38 3.83 16.13
C ARG A 142 -6.91 5.06 16.86
N PHE A 143 -7.08 6.19 16.16
CA PHE A 143 -7.74 7.40 16.65
C PHE A 143 -9.10 7.63 15.98
N ALA A 144 -9.79 8.68 16.35
CA ALA A 144 -10.91 9.18 15.58
C ALA A 144 -10.47 9.51 14.16
N HIS A 145 -11.11 8.93 13.16
CA HIS A 145 -10.65 8.98 11.79
C HIS A 145 -11.79 9.21 10.80
N TYR A 146 -11.50 9.89 9.69
CA TYR A 146 -12.44 9.99 8.59
C TYR A 146 -12.56 8.65 7.85
N ASP A 147 -13.78 8.12 7.83
CA ASP A 147 -14.14 6.93 7.07
C ASP A 147 -14.72 7.34 5.71
N TYR A 148 -13.98 7.04 4.65
CA TYR A 148 -14.34 7.38 3.27
C TYR A 148 -15.66 6.74 2.83
N TRP A 149 -15.95 5.52 3.30
CA TRP A 149 -17.12 4.74 2.88
C TRP A 149 -18.41 5.30 3.47
N LYS A 150 -18.40 5.63 4.77
CA LYS A 150 -19.50 6.27 5.48
C LYS A 150 -19.55 7.80 5.30
N ASN A 151 -18.44 8.39 4.81
CA ASN A 151 -18.26 9.84 4.66
C ASN A 151 -18.47 10.62 5.99
N THR A 152 -17.97 10.05 7.07
CA THR A 152 -18.07 10.63 8.42
C THR A 152 -16.82 10.33 9.24
N VAL A 153 -16.64 11.03 10.36
CA VAL A 153 -15.64 10.68 11.36
C VAL A 153 -16.15 9.52 12.19
N MET A 154 -15.35 8.48 12.32
CA MET A 154 -15.60 7.30 13.15
C MET A 154 -14.73 7.37 14.41
N PRO A 155 -15.14 6.77 15.52
CA PRO A 155 -14.30 6.63 16.71
C PRO A 155 -13.10 5.73 16.44
N SER A 156 -12.20 5.61 17.41
CA SER A 156 -11.14 4.60 17.36
C SER A 156 -11.72 3.19 17.15
N VAL A 157 -11.06 2.40 16.30
CA VAL A 157 -11.43 0.99 16.07
C VAL A 157 -11.39 0.16 17.36
N LEU A 158 -10.64 0.60 18.37
CA LEU A 158 -10.59 -0.07 19.67
C LEU A 158 -11.99 -0.17 20.30
N PHE A 159 -12.77 0.91 20.24
CA PHE A 159 -14.14 0.93 20.78
C PHE A 159 -15.10 0.11 19.91
N ASP A 160 -15.03 0.26 18.59
CA ASP A 160 -15.90 -0.48 17.67
C ASP A 160 -15.67 -2.00 17.72
N SER A 161 -14.44 -2.43 17.93
CA SER A 161 -14.03 -3.84 17.98
C SER A 161 -14.17 -4.49 19.35
N LYS A 162 -14.31 -3.68 20.43
CA LYS A 162 -14.27 -4.14 21.82
C LYS A 162 -13.01 -4.93 22.16
N ALA A 163 -11.92 -4.66 21.47
CA ALA A 163 -10.62 -5.23 21.76
C ALA A 163 -9.99 -4.53 22.98
N ASP A 164 -9.01 -5.19 23.61
CA ASP A 164 -8.31 -4.65 24.77
C ASP A 164 -7.15 -3.76 24.34
N ILE A 165 -6.44 -4.16 23.28
CA ILE A 165 -5.22 -3.49 22.80
C ILE A 165 -5.22 -3.41 21.27
N ILE A 166 -4.75 -2.26 20.74
CA ILE A 166 -4.28 -2.14 19.37
C ILE A 166 -2.76 -2.24 19.38
N SER A 167 -2.18 -3.24 18.72
CA SER A 167 -0.76 -3.29 18.36
C SER A 167 -0.57 -2.59 17.01
N TYR A 168 0.03 -1.40 17.00
CA TYR A 168 0.15 -0.60 15.78
C TYR A 168 1.60 -0.56 15.26
N GLY A 169 1.74 -0.30 13.98
CA GLY A 169 3.04 -0.28 13.31
C GLY A 169 3.56 -1.67 13.00
N MET A 170 4.88 -1.84 13.09
CA MET A 170 5.54 -3.15 12.96
C MET A 170 5.47 -3.86 14.32
N GLY A 171 4.84 -5.01 14.34
CA GLY A 171 4.32 -5.64 15.56
C GLY A 171 5.24 -6.60 16.29
N GLU A 172 6.44 -6.90 15.79
CA GLU A 172 7.26 -8.01 16.28
C GLU A 172 7.65 -7.85 17.76
N LEU A 173 8.29 -6.72 18.13
CA LEU A 173 8.82 -6.51 19.47
C LEU A 173 7.71 -6.42 20.53
N GLN A 174 6.67 -5.64 20.28
CA GLN A 174 5.56 -5.54 21.22
C GLN A 174 4.78 -6.86 21.36
N THR A 175 4.68 -7.65 20.28
CA THR A 175 4.06 -8.98 20.35
C THR A 175 4.84 -9.92 21.26
N ILE A 176 6.17 -9.96 21.13
CA ILE A 176 7.04 -10.76 22.01
C ILE A 176 6.85 -10.35 23.47
N GLU A 177 6.88 -9.05 23.76
CA GLU A 177 6.75 -8.55 25.14
C GLU A 177 5.36 -8.79 25.71
N MET A 178 4.28 -8.57 24.94
CA MET A 178 2.92 -8.87 25.37
C MET A 178 2.74 -10.37 25.63
N ALA A 179 3.19 -11.23 24.72
CA ALA A 179 3.08 -12.68 24.87
C ALA A 179 3.83 -13.17 26.14
N LYS A 180 5.04 -12.65 26.40
CA LYS A 180 5.82 -12.96 27.58
C LYS A 180 5.06 -12.61 28.86
N ARG A 181 4.62 -11.38 29.03
CA ARG A 181 3.89 -10.95 30.24
C ARG A 181 2.60 -11.72 30.45
N LEU A 182 1.82 -11.96 29.39
CA LEU A 182 0.61 -12.78 29.48
C LEU A 182 0.92 -14.22 29.90
N SER A 183 2.03 -14.81 29.41
CA SER A 183 2.44 -16.16 29.80
C SER A 183 2.93 -16.27 31.25
N GLU A 184 3.43 -15.18 31.80
CA GLU A 184 3.83 -15.02 33.21
C GLU A 184 2.63 -14.75 34.14
N GLY A 185 1.39 -14.67 33.57
CA GLY A 185 0.15 -14.48 34.33
C GLY A 185 -0.18 -13.02 34.64
N TYR A 186 0.50 -12.05 34.03
CA TYR A 186 0.15 -10.65 34.20
C TYR A 186 -1.19 -10.31 33.56
N PRO A 187 -2.01 -9.47 34.19
CA PRO A 187 -3.26 -8.99 33.60
C PRO A 187 -2.99 -8.04 32.42
N VAL A 188 -4.02 -7.78 31.60
CA VAL A 188 -3.90 -6.95 30.39
C VAL A 188 -3.43 -5.52 30.71
N GLU A 189 -3.79 -4.98 31.87
CA GLU A 189 -3.39 -3.65 32.32
C GLU A 189 -1.88 -3.53 32.54
N ALA A 190 -1.22 -4.64 32.89
CA ALA A 190 0.23 -4.67 33.01
C ALA A 190 0.97 -4.56 31.68
N LEU A 191 0.25 -4.57 30.55
CA LEU A 191 0.82 -4.35 29.21
C LEU A 191 0.83 -2.88 28.80
N TYR A 192 0.17 -2.00 29.56
CA TYR A 192 -0.13 -0.61 29.16
C TYR A 192 1.10 0.32 29.12
N ASP A 193 2.27 -0.11 29.56
CA ASP A 193 3.54 0.61 29.43
C ASP A 193 4.32 0.24 28.16
N ILE A 194 3.88 -0.79 27.42
CA ILE A 194 4.56 -1.26 26.22
C ILE A 194 4.45 -0.21 25.10
N ARG A 195 5.55 0.07 24.41
CA ARG A 195 5.55 0.95 23.23
C ARG A 195 4.84 0.27 22.06
N GLY A 196 4.29 1.09 21.15
CA GLY A 196 3.63 0.58 19.93
C GLY A 196 2.24 0.01 20.16
N ILE A 197 1.59 0.34 21.28
CA ILE A 197 0.22 -0.06 21.58
C ILE A 197 -0.71 1.15 21.79
N CYS A 198 -2.02 0.91 21.60
CA CYS A 198 -3.07 1.78 22.08
C CYS A 198 -4.03 0.97 22.96
N TYR A 199 -4.54 1.61 24.02
CA TYR A 199 -5.50 1.06 24.96
C TYR A 199 -6.46 2.15 25.45
N ALA A 200 -7.51 1.79 26.15
CA ALA A 200 -8.47 2.75 26.70
C ALA A 200 -8.64 2.57 28.20
N VAL A 201 -8.76 3.69 28.89
CA VAL A 201 -9.07 3.75 30.34
C VAL A 201 -10.30 4.63 30.57
N LYS A 202 -10.94 4.48 31.72
CA LYS A 202 -12.01 5.41 32.12
C LYS A 202 -11.44 6.77 32.47
N THR A 203 -12.21 7.84 32.30
CA THR A 203 -11.76 9.22 32.61
C THR A 203 -11.42 9.45 34.08
N SER A 204 -11.90 8.59 34.98
CA SER A 204 -11.56 8.58 36.41
C SER A 204 -10.20 7.97 36.71
N ASP A 205 -9.63 7.25 35.77
CA ASP A 205 -8.42 6.46 36.00
C ASP A 205 -7.15 7.31 35.77
N TYR A 206 -6.01 6.76 36.18
CA TYR A 206 -4.72 7.42 35.99
C TYR A 206 -4.37 7.61 34.52
N VAL A 207 -3.96 8.82 34.16
CA VAL A 207 -3.42 9.17 32.84
C VAL A 207 -1.97 9.61 33.01
N PRO A 208 -1.04 9.19 32.13
CA PRO A 208 0.37 9.61 32.18
C PRO A 208 0.50 11.14 32.18
N LYS A 209 1.41 11.69 33.00
CA LYS A 209 1.58 13.15 33.16
C LYS A 209 2.14 13.85 31.92
N THR A 210 2.98 13.16 31.13
CA THR A 210 3.67 13.74 29.96
C THR A 210 2.99 13.26 28.67
N VAL A 211 1.89 13.89 28.31
CA VAL A 211 1.10 13.50 27.14
C VAL A 211 0.86 14.70 26.20
N VAL A 212 0.59 14.39 24.94
CA VAL A 212 0.04 15.34 23.96
C VAL A 212 -1.44 15.03 23.77
N GLU A 213 -2.30 15.90 24.24
CA GLU A 213 -3.75 15.73 24.11
C GLU A 213 -4.22 16.19 22.71
N LEU A 214 -4.97 15.31 22.04
CA LEU A 214 -5.68 15.59 20.80
C LEU A 214 -7.06 16.20 21.12
N PRO A 215 -7.64 17.02 20.24
CA PRO A 215 -9.06 17.33 20.31
C PRO A 215 -9.90 16.07 20.47
N SER A 216 -10.93 16.09 21.34
CA SER A 216 -11.76 14.92 21.61
C SER A 216 -12.49 14.42 20.36
N TYR A 217 -12.99 13.18 20.41
CA TYR A 217 -13.77 12.59 19.32
C TYR A 217 -14.95 13.49 18.92
N GLU A 218 -15.68 14.01 19.89
CA GLU A 218 -16.84 14.89 19.65
C GLU A 218 -16.39 16.16 18.91
N ARG A 219 -15.33 16.80 19.37
CA ARG A 219 -14.80 18.01 18.74
C ARG A 219 -14.32 17.78 17.30
N VAL A 220 -13.64 16.66 17.00
CA VAL A 220 -13.20 16.37 15.63
C VAL A 220 -14.37 15.98 14.72
N CYS A 221 -15.50 15.52 15.26
CA CYS A 221 -16.72 15.31 14.50
C CYS A 221 -17.38 16.64 14.08
N GLU A 222 -17.39 17.62 14.98
CA GLU A 222 -18.06 18.91 14.79
C GLU A 222 -17.21 19.92 14.01
N SER A 223 -15.88 19.91 14.23
CA SER A 223 -14.96 20.93 13.73
C SER A 223 -13.91 20.36 12.77
N LYS A 224 -13.97 20.78 11.51
CA LYS A 224 -12.94 20.50 10.49
C LYS A 224 -11.57 21.00 10.92
N LYS A 225 -11.51 22.14 11.63
CA LYS A 225 -10.26 22.72 12.13
C LYS A 225 -9.66 21.86 13.25
N ASP A 226 -10.48 21.37 14.17
CA ASP A 226 -10.02 20.47 15.25
C ASP A 226 -9.55 19.12 14.69
N TYR A 227 -10.22 18.60 13.64
CA TYR A 227 -9.73 17.42 12.91
C TYR A 227 -8.35 17.64 12.30
N ALA A 228 -8.13 18.81 11.66
CA ALA A 228 -6.83 19.14 11.08
C ALA A 228 -5.73 19.26 12.17
N ILE A 229 -6.05 19.83 13.33
CA ILE A 229 -5.14 19.92 14.48
C ILE A 229 -4.81 18.52 15.02
N ALA A 230 -5.81 17.64 15.16
CA ALA A 230 -5.61 16.26 15.59
C ALA A 230 -4.66 15.52 14.63
N ALA A 231 -4.97 15.52 13.32
CA ALA A 231 -4.17 14.87 12.29
C ALA A 231 -2.71 15.36 12.26
N ARG A 232 -2.49 16.67 12.46
CA ARG A 232 -1.13 17.23 12.57
C ARG A 232 -0.38 16.68 13.78
N LYS A 233 -1.00 16.71 14.98
CA LYS A 233 -0.38 16.20 16.21
C LYS A 233 -0.05 14.71 16.11
N GLU A 234 -0.96 13.89 15.56
CA GLU A 234 -0.73 12.47 15.32
C GLU A 234 0.52 12.21 14.46
N LEU A 235 0.68 12.98 13.38
CA LEU A 235 1.82 12.85 12.48
C LEU A 235 3.13 13.37 13.10
N GLU A 236 3.06 14.44 13.87
CA GLU A 236 4.24 14.98 14.56
C GLU A 236 4.79 14.02 15.61
N GLU A 237 3.95 13.21 16.23
CA GLU A 237 4.31 12.22 17.25
C GLU A 237 4.42 10.77 16.70
N ALA A 238 4.28 10.56 15.39
CA ALA A 238 4.44 9.25 14.76
C ALA A 238 5.90 8.79 14.57
N ASP A 239 6.82 9.37 15.31
CA ASP A 239 8.27 9.10 15.22
C ASP A 239 8.75 8.30 16.43
N ALA A 240 9.44 7.17 16.18
CA ALA A 240 9.88 6.27 17.24
C ALA A 240 10.94 6.88 18.16
N VAL A 241 11.74 7.86 17.70
CA VAL A 241 12.81 8.48 18.47
C VAL A 241 12.28 9.53 19.45
N ARG A 242 11.38 10.40 18.97
CA ARG A 242 10.92 11.58 19.72
C ARG A 242 9.43 11.64 20.02
N GLY A 243 8.67 10.69 19.49
CA GLY A 243 7.23 10.62 19.68
C GLY A 243 6.86 10.51 21.16
N LYS A 244 5.81 11.21 21.55
CA LYS A 244 5.25 11.22 22.90
C LYS A 244 3.99 10.38 22.96
N THR A 245 3.55 10.07 24.15
CA THR A 245 2.23 9.51 24.38
C THR A 245 1.15 10.50 23.92
N LEU A 246 0.21 10.00 23.13
CA LEU A 246 -0.96 10.74 22.68
C LEU A 246 -2.20 10.27 23.43
N ILE A 247 -3.10 11.21 23.76
CA ILE A 247 -4.40 10.87 24.31
C ILE A 247 -5.51 11.54 23.51
N GLN A 248 -6.66 10.86 23.41
CA GLN A 248 -7.88 11.40 22.82
C GLN A 248 -9.09 10.97 23.66
N ARG A 249 -9.91 11.93 24.05
CA ARG A 249 -11.14 11.65 24.83
C ARG A 249 -12.26 11.18 23.90
N HIS A 250 -12.98 10.16 24.35
CA HIS A 250 -14.15 9.57 23.71
C HIS A 250 -15.23 9.37 24.78
N GLY A 251 -16.07 10.37 25.00
CA GLY A 251 -17.06 10.34 26.09
C GLY A 251 -16.41 10.09 27.45
N ASN A 252 -16.79 8.99 28.10
CA ASN A 252 -16.28 8.60 29.42
C ASN A 252 -14.97 7.82 29.40
N PHE A 253 -14.33 7.71 28.22
CA PHE A 253 -13.07 6.99 28.05
C PHE A 253 -11.97 7.91 27.52
N ILE A 254 -10.74 7.56 27.83
CA ILE A 254 -9.54 8.16 27.29
C ILE A 254 -8.81 7.05 26.50
N LEU A 255 -8.69 7.25 25.20
CA LEU A 255 -7.79 6.46 24.36
C LEU A 255 -6.37 6.95 24.59
N ILE A 256 -5.45 6.05 24.87
CA ILE A 256 -4.04 6.32 25.10
C ILE A 256 -3.24 5.58 24.02
N GLN A 257 -2.39 6.30 23.30
CA GLN A 257 -1.40 5.71 22.40
C GLN A 257 -0.02 5.93 23.00
N ASN A 258 0.68 4.86 23.31
CA ASN A 258 2.07 4.94 23.70
C ASN A 258 2.95 5.36 22.50
N PRO A 259 4.17 5.87 22.75
CA PRO A 259 5.10 6.19 21.67
C PRO A 259 5.30 4.98 20.72
N PRO A 260 5.55 5.20 19.42
CA PRO A 260 5.81 4.11 18.48
C PRO A 260 6.93 3.20 18.96
N MET A 261 6.82 1.90 18.69
CA MET A 261 7.90 0.94 18.95
C MET A 261 9.13 1.34 18.15
N GLN A 262 10.31 1.11 18.71
CA GLN A 262 11.56 1.30 17.99
C GLN A 262 11.60 0.38 16.76
N PRO A 263 12.09 0.86 15.60
CA PRO A 263 12.34 -0.01 14.46
C PRO A 263 13.31 -1.12 14.85
N LEU A 264 13.11 -2.31 14.28
CA LEU A 264 14.07 -3.40 14.43
C LEU A 264 15.47 -2.95 13.99
N ASP A 265 16.47 -3.31 14.75
CA ASP A 265 17.86 -3.21 14.29
C ASP A 265 18.16 -4.28 13.21
N THR A 266 19.34 -4.22 12.61
CA THR A 266 19.72 -5.15 11.54
C THR A 266 19.71 -6.60 12.02
N LYS A 267 20.17 -6.90 13.23
CA LYS A 267 20.21 -8.26 13.77
C LYS A 267 18.82 -8.81 14.02
N GLN A 268 17.96 -7.99 14.61
CA GLN A 268 16.55 -8.34 14.83
C GLN A 268 15.79 -8.57 13.53
N LEU A 269 16.05 -7.72 12.53
CA LEU A 269 15.41 -7.89 11.22
C LEU A 269 15.92 -9.14 10.49
N ASP A 270 17.22 -9.41 10.55
CA ASP A 270 17.83 -10.64 10.02
C ASP A 270 17.23 -11.88 10.67
N TYR A 271 17.06 -11.86 12.00
CA TYR A 271 16.39 -12.92 12.74
C TYR A 271 14.97 -13.16 12.24
N VAL A 272 14.15 -12.12 12.10
CA VAL A 272 12.77 -12.26 11.59
C VAL A 272 12.73 -12.92 10.22
N TYR A 273 13.66 -12.57 9.32
CA TYR A 273 13.70 -13.15 7.97
C TYR A 273 14.40 -14.51 7.90
N SER A 274 15.08 -14.95 8.96
CA SER A 274 15.67 -16.30 9.06
C SER A 274 14.71 -17.35 9.61
N LEU A 275 13.53 -16.94 10.11
CA LEU A 275 12.53 -17.86 10.62
C LEU A 275 12.07 -18.86 9.55
N PRO A 276 11.61 -20.04 9.95
CA PRO A 276 11.38 -21.17 9.05
C PRO A 276 10.06 -21.06 8.27
N TYR A 277 9.97 -20.14 7.33
CA TYR A 277 8.80 -19.99 6.47
C TYR A 277 8.73 -21.09 5.40
N GLU A 278 7.54 -21.68 5.19
CA GLU A 278 7.27 -22.63 4.10
C GLU A 278 7.28 -21.97 2.71
N ARG A 279 7.21 -20.65 2.65
CA ARG A 279 7.13 -19.83 1.42
C ARG A 279 6.04 -20.30 0.46
N TRP A 280 4.94 -20.77 1.01
CA TRP A 280 3.78 -21.27 0.28
C TRP A 280 2.52 -21.14 1.13
N TYR A 281 1.43 -21.63 0.58
CA TYR A 281 0.15 -21.78 1.27
C TYR A 281 -0.15 -23.26 1.55
N PRO A 282 -0.96 -23.60 2.56
CA PRO A 282 -1.37 -24.95 2.89
C PRO A 282 -2.08 -25.66 1.73
N GLN A 283 -1.88 -26.97 1.62
CA GLN A 283 -2.38 -27.81 0.51
C GLN A 283 -3.92 -27.75 0.36
N CYS A 284 -4.66 -27.46 1.43
CA CYS A 284 -6.12 -27.32 1.36
C CYS A 284 -6.59 -26.26 0.35
N TYR A 285 -5.76 -25.26 0.04
CA TYR A 285 -6.08 -24.20 -0.93
C TYR A 285 -5.83 -24.59 -2.39
N GLU A 286 -5.07 -25.66 -2.66
CA GLU A 286 -4.82 -26.11 -4.04
C GLU A 286 -6.13 -26.43 -4.79
N LYS A 287 -7.03 -27.16 -4.13
CA LYS A 287 -8.35 -27.51 -4.70
C LYS A 287 -9.25 -26.31 -4.97
N LEU A 288 -8.96 -25.18 -4.33
CA LEU A 288 -9.68 -23.91 -4.49
C LEU A 288 -9.05 -23.01 -5.56
N GLY A 289 -7.93 -23.41 -6.17
CA GLY A 289 -7.19 -22.64 -7.17
C GLY A 289 -6.00 -21.87 -6.61
N GLY A 290 -5.53 -22.20 -5.40
CA GLY A 290 -4.40 -21.58 -4.74
C GLY A 290 -4.67 -20.15 -4.26
N VAL A 291 -3.65 -19.47 -3.74
CA VAL A 291 -3.74 -18.07 -3.28
C VAL A 291 -2.93 -17.19 -4.26
N PRO A 292 -3.58 -16.40 -5.13
CA PRO A 292 -2.90 -15.67 -6.19
C PRO A 292 -1.81 -14.70 -5.69
N GLY A 293 -1.99 -14.10 -4.50
CA GLY A 293 -1.07 -13.14 -3.92
C GLY A 293 0.36 -13.65 -3.71
N ILE A 294 0.57 -14.98 -3.60
CA ILE A 294 1.90 -15.56 -3.45
C ILE A 294 2.75 -15.36 -4.70
N GLN A 295 2.16 -15.33 -5.89
CA GLN A 295 2.88 -15.22 -7.16
C GLN A 295 3.68 -13.92 -7.29
N GLU A 296 3.25 -12.87 -6.61
CA GLU A 296 3.93 -11.58 -6.63
C GLU A 296 5.23 -11.59 -5.80
N VAL A 297 5.31 -12.46 -4.78
CA VAL A 297 6.38 -12.41 -3.76
C VAL A 297 7.18 -13.70 -3.61
N LEU A 298 6.79 -14.81 -4.22
CA LEU A 298 7.34 -16.15 -3.98
C LEU A 298 8.88 -16.19 -3.92
N PHE A 299 9.54 -15.60 -4.91
CA PHE A 299 10.99 -15.48 -4.98
C PHE A 299 11.42 -14.00 -4.99
N SER A 300 10.81 -13.21 -4.13
CA SER A 300 11.24 -11.85 -3.84
C SER A 300 11.98 -11.79 -2.50
N ILE A 301 12.90 -10.86 -2.38
CA ILE A 301 13.67 -10.59 -1.17
C ILE A 301 13.39 -9.16 -0.71
N THR A 302 12.86 -9.02 0.49
CA THR A 302 12.71 -7.72 1.13
C THR A 302 13.99 -7.40 1.89
N HIS A 303 14.77 -6.44 1.43
CA HIS A 303 16.03 -6.07 2.09
C HIS A 303 15.93 -4.85 3.01
N ASN A 304 14.83 -4.10 2.93
CA ASN A 304 14.57 -2.95 3.79
C ASN A 304 13.08 -2.81 4.13
N ARG A 305 12.78 -2.09 5.21
CA ARG A 305 11.44 -1.66 5.61
C ARG A 305 11.42 -0.15 5.85
N GLY A 306 10.24 0.44 5.72
CA GLY A 306 10.02 1.86 5.92
C GLY A 306 10.48 2.74 4.77
N CYS A 307 10.10 4.02 4.82
CA CYS A 307 10.38 5.00 3.77
C CYS A 307 10.50 6.39 4.38
N PHE A 308 11.55 7.14 4.06
CA PHE A 308 11.69 8.55 4.46
C PHE A 308 11.16 9.56 3.44
N GLY A 309 10.55 9.07 2.35
CA GLY A 309 9.97 9.95 1.31
C GLY A 309 8.81 10.79 1.82
N ALA A 310 8.12 10.35 2.85
CA ALA A 310 7.07 11.08 3.58
C ALA A 310 6.03 11.78 2.67
N CYS A 311 5.60 11.08 1.59
CA CYS A 311 4.53 11.58 0.72
C CYS A 311 3.23 11.74 1.52
N ASN A 312 2.50 12.83 1.32
CA ASN A 312 1.33 13.18 2.12
C ASN A 312 0.14 12.23 2.00
N PHE A 313 0.08 11.45 0.95
CA PHE A 313 -0.98 10.46 0.69
C PHE A 313 -0.62 9.04 1.15
N CYS A 314 0.63 8.80 1.58
CA CYS A 314 1.14 7.48 1.88
C CYS A 314 1.19 7.21 3.39
N SER A 315 0.68 6.06 3.81
CA SER A 315 0.69 5.65 5.22
C SER A 315 2.00 4.99 5.68
N LEU A 316 2.94 4.71 4.78
CA LEU A 316 4.17 3.99 5.13
C LEU A 316 4.99 4.69 6.22
N ALA A 317 5.21 5.99 6.11
CA ALA A 317 5.96 6.75 7.12
C ALA A 317 5.24 6.81 8.48
N PHE A 318 3.94 6.57 8.49
CA PHE A 318 3.06 6.58 9.65
C PHE A 318 2.91 5.19 10.28
N HIS A 319 3.16 4.14 9.51
CA HIS A 319 2.95 2.75 9.91
C HIS A 319 4.26 1.97 10.11
N GLN A 320 5.30 2.24 9.31
CA GLN A 320 6.54 1.46 9.33
C GLN A 320 7.74 2.32 9.75
N GLY A 321 8.45 1.88 10.79
CA GLY A 321 9.79 2.32 11.09
C GLY A 321 10.80 1.83 10.05
N ARG A 322 11.96 2.50 9.95
CA ARG A 322 13.01 2.11 9.00
C ARG A 322 13.92 1.06 9.59
N ALA A 323 14.09 -0.03 8.86
CA ALA A 323 14.99 -1.13 9.21
C ALA A 323 15.62 -1.69 7.92
N VAL A 324 16.85 -2.19 8.01
CA VAL A 324 17.57 -2.80 6.89
C VAL A 324 18.18 -4.13 7.32
N ARG A 325 18.17 -5.10 6.40
CA ARG A 325 18.81 -6.40 6.59
C ARG A 325 20.29 -6.31 6.25
N SER A 326 21.11 -7.16 6.87
CA SER A 326 22.50 -7.34 6.47
C SER A 326 22.60 -7.91 5.06
N LYS A 327 23.74 -7.68 4.40
CA LYS A 327 24.05 -8.30 3.12
C LYS A 327 24.00 -9.83 3.23
N GLN A 328 24.56 -10.39 4.29
CA GLN A 328 24.60 -11.83 4.51
C GLN A 328 23.19 -12.44 4.58
N SER A 329 22.30 -11.85 5.36
CA SER A 329 20.91 -12.30 5.49
C SER A 329 20.19 -12.35 4.13
N VAL A 330 20.40 -11.35 3.27
CA VAL A 330 19.82 -11.31 1.91
C VAL A 330 20.40 -12.41 1.02
N ILE A 331 21.71 -12.67 1.11
CA ILE A 331 22.39 -13.73 0.35
C ILE A 331 21.93 -15.11 0.81
N ASP A 332 21.80 -15.34 2.12
CA ASP A 332 21.38 -16.63 2.68
C ASP A 332 19.93 -16.94 2.27
N GLU A 333 19.05 -15.94 2.26
CA GLU A 333 17.71 -16.11 1.74
C GLU A 333 17.72 -16.49 0.24
N ALA A 334 18.53 -15.85 -0.57
CA ALA A 334 18.66 -16.20 -2.00
C ALA A 334 19.19 -17.63 -2.21
N LYS A 335 20.15 -18.08 -1.37
CA LYS A 335 20.64 -19.46 -1.39
C LYS A 335 19.54 -20.46 -1.02
N SER A 336 18.64 -20.11 -0.11
CA SER A 336 17.51 -20.99 0.25
C SER A 336 16.58 -21.27 -0.94
N PHE A 337 16.45 -20.34 -1.89
CA PHE A 337 15.65 -20.54 -3.10
C PHE A 337 16.19 -21.64 -4.01
N LEU A 338 17.49 -21.88 -3.99
CA LEU A 338 18.12 -22.93 -4.83
C LEU A 338 17.63 -24.33 -4.45
N ASN A 339 17.18 -24.51 -3.20
CA ASN A 339 16.63 -25.78 -2.72
C ASN A 339 15.13 -25.97 -3.09
N ASP A 340 14.48 -24.95 -3.62
CA ASP A 340 13.07 -25.01 -4.00
C ASP A 340 12.91 -25.47 -5.46
N LYS A 341 12.26 -26.60 -5.69
CA LYS A 341 12.02 -27.17 -7.03
C LYS A 341 11.22 -26.22 -7.96
N ARG A 342 10.49 -25.26 -7.40
CA ARG A 342 9.73 -24.23 -8.14
C ARG A 342 10.64 -23.13 -8.67
N PHE A 343 11.81 -22.94 -8.07
CA PHE A 343 12.75 -21.90 -8.46
C PHE A 343 13.37 -22.16 -9.82
N LYS A 344 13.33 -21.19 -10.73
CA LYS A 344 13.87 -21.30 -12.10
C LYS A 344 15.12 -20.43 -12.34
N GLY A 345 15.73 -19.94 -11.25
CA GLY A 345 16.89 -19.06 -11.28
C GLY A 345 16.57 -17.57 -11.41
N TYR A 346 15.32 -17.17 -11.18
CA TYR A 346 14.89 -15.78 -11.30
C TYR A 346 14.44 -15.22 -9.94
N ILE A 347 15.25 -14.31 -9.37
CA ILE A 347 14.80 -13.49 -8.23
C ILE A 347 13.93 -12.37 -8.80
N SER A 348 12.64 -12.41 -8.46
CA SER A 348 11.62 -11.53 -9.04
C SER A 348 11.75 -10.09 -8.59
N ASP A 349 12.26 -9.87 -7.38
CA ASP A 349 12.49 -8.56 -6.78
C ASP A 349 13.51 -8.64 -5.65
N VAL A 350 14.45 -7.73 -5.59
CA VAL A 350 15.26 -7.43 -4.40
C VAL A 350 14.89 -6.02 -3.99
N GLY A 351 13.91 -5.89 -3.10
CA GLY A 351 13.24 -4.62 -2.91
C GLY A 351 12.74 -4.36 -1.49
N GLY A 352 11.72 -3.54 -1.43
CA GLY A 352 11.07 -3.09 -0.21
C GLY A 352 10.01 -2.03 -0.53
N PRO A 353 9.51 -1.28 0.44
CA PRO A 353 8.56 -0.19 0.20
C PRO A 353 9.09 0.86 -0.79
N THR A 354 10.40 1.04 -0.82
CA THR A 354 11.17 1.78 -1.81
C THR A 354 12.49 1.06 -1.97
N ALA A 355 12.74 0.46 -3.13
CA ALA A 355 13.86 -0.45 -3.32
C ALA A 355 15.23 0.19 -3.03
N ASN A 356 15.44 1.44 -3.44
CA ASN A 356 16.72 2.11 -3.31
C ASN A 356 16.90 2.94 -2.03
N PHE A 357 16.05 2.74 -1.00
CA PHE A 357 16.18 3.41 0.31
C PHE A 357 16.85 2.49 1.33
N ARG A 358 18.13 2.24 1.19
CA ARG A 358 18.86 1.40 2.13
C ARG A 358 19.50 2.20 3.27
N LEU A 359 20.12 3.32 2.99
CA LEU A 359 20.71 4.19 4.00
C LEU A 359 19.66 5.06 4.73
N PRO A 360 19.94 5.54 5.95
CA PRO A 360 19.18 6.62 6.56
C PRO A 360 19.33 7.89 5.71
N SER A 361 18.33 8.79 5.75
CA SER A 361 18.41 10.02 4.96
C SER A 361 19.55 10.95 5.39
N CYS A 362 19.89 10.96 6.69
CA CYS A 362 21.01 11.73 7.26
C CYS A 362 21.30 11.27 8.68
N GLU A 363 22.48 11.62 9.21
CA GLU A 363 22.89 11.28 10.59
C GLU A 363 21.98 11.93 11.67
N LYS A 364 21.45 13.12 11.40
CA LYS A 364 20.49 13.75 12.33
C LYS A 364 19.25 12.90 12.53
N GLN A 365 18.76 12.24 11.50
CA GLN A 365 17.56 11.41 11.59
C GLN A 365 17.73 10.23 12.55
N LYS A 366 18.93 9.65 12.64
CA LYS A 366 19.21 8.56 13.57
C LYS A 366 19.10 9.01 15.03
N LYS A 367 19.51 10.25 15.34
CA LYS A 367 19.59 10.78 16.71
C LYS A 367 18.33 11.52 17.15
N ALA A 368 17.71 12.27 16.25
CA ALA A 368 16.61 13.20 16.56
C ALA A 368 15.30 12.87 15.86
N GLY A 369 15.22 11.75 15.13
CA GLY A 369 14.05 11.37 14.36
C GLY A 369 13.82 12.24 13.12
N LEU A 370 12.65 12.07 12.50
CA LEU A 370 12.25 12.82 11.30
C LEU A 370 12.08 14.32 11.58
N CYS A 371 12.49 15.17 10.63
CA CYS A 371 12.29 16.61 10.73
C CYS A 371 10.80 16.97 10.71
N LYS A 372 10.35 17.83 11.66
CA LYS A 372 8.96 18.29 11.73
C LYS A 372 8.62 19.29 10.60
N SER A 373 9.59 20.10 10.18
CA SER A 373 9.39 21.26 9.28
C SER A 373 9.84 21.03 7.84
N ARG A 374 10.54 19.93 7.54
CA ARG A 374 11.10 19.67 6.22
C ARG A 374 11.06 18.19 5.85
N LYS A 375 10.71 17.91 4.59
CA LYS A 375 10.86 16.60 3.97
C LYS A 375 12.23 16.45 3.34
N CYS A 376 12.74 15.23 3.26
CA CYS A 376 14.09 14.97 2.74
C CYS A 376 14.21 15.22 1.23
N LEU A 377 13.14 14.95 0.47
CA LEU A 377 13.15 14.95 -1.00
C LEU A 377 12.19 15.97 -1.63
N ALA A 378 11.38 16.68 -0.84
CA ALA A 378 10.35 17.56 -1.38
C ALA A 378 10.27 18.90 -0.63
N PRO A 379 9.98 20.01 -1.35
CA PRO A 379 9.89 20.14 -2.81
C PRO A 379 11.25 20.01 -3.50
N THR A 380 12.34 20.26 -2.77
CA THR A 380 13.74 20.13 -3.20
C THR A 380 14.51 19.24 -2.24
N PRO A 381 15.55 18.52 -2.70
CA PRO A 381 16.38 17.69 -1.84
C PRO A 381 16.97 18.45 -0.67
N CYS A 382 17.05 17.79 0.50
CA CYS A 382 17.66 18.36 1.69
C CYS A 382 19.19 18.38 1.53
N PRO A 383 19.88 19.51 1.76
CA PRO A 383 21.34 19.59 1.60
C PRO A 383 22.12 18.69 2.58
N ASN A 384 21.49 18.28 3.69
CA ASN A 384 22.09 17.33 4.65
C ASN A 384 21.80 15.86 4.31
N MET A 385 21.14 15.60 3.18
CA MET A 385 20.81 14.23 2.78
C MET A 385 22.06 13.49 2.31
N GLN A 386 22.23 12.28 2.83
CA GLN A 386 23.29 11.36 2.40
C GLN A 386 22.72 10.39 1.39
N VAL A 387 23.30 10.39 0.20
CA VAL A 387 22.85 9.52 -0.90
C VAL A 387 23.97 8.60 -1.32
N SER A 388 23.74 7.31 -1.27
CA SER A 388 24.64 6.31 -1.84
C SER A 388 23.86 5.02 -2.10
N HIS A 389 24.12 4.40 -3.22
CA HIS A 389 23.60 3.10 -3.60
C HIS A 389 24.66 2.00 -3.54
N THR A 390 25.87 2.29 -3.08
CA THR A 390 27.02 1.38 -3.10
C THR A 390 26.72 0.05 -2.40
N GLU A 391 26.19 0.10 -1.17
CA GLU A 391 25.85 -1.12 -0.41
C GLU A 391 24.74 -1.94 -1.10
N TYR A 392 23.76 -1.28 -1.68
CA TYR A 392 22.70 -1.97 -2.41
C TYR A 392 23.23 -2.62 -3.70
N LEU A 393 24.07 -1.91 -4.41
CA LEU A 393 24.73 -2.42 -5.61
C LEU A 393 25.61 -3.62 -5.31
N ASP A 394 26.35 -3.58 -4.20
CA ASP A 394 27.18 -4.70 -3.75
C ASP A 394 26.35 -5.96 -3.48
N ILE A 395 25.20 -5.82 -2.79
CA ILE A 395 24.26 -6.93 -2.61
C ILE A 395 23.80 -7.50 -3.96
N LEU A 396 23.40 -6.66 -4.90
CA LEU A 396 22.90 -7.09 -6.20
C LEU A 396 23.99 -7.81 -7.02
N ARG A 397 25.25 -7.36 -6.90
CA ARG A 397 26.41 -7.99 -7.54
C ARG A 397 26.67 -9.37 -6.96
N GLU A 398 26.66 -9.51 -5.64
CA GLU A 398 26.86 -10.81 -4.98
C GLU A 398 25.73 -11.79 -5.34
N LEU A 399 24.49 -11.36 -5.35
CA LEU A 399 23.37 -12.21 -5.77
C LEU A 399 23.52 -12.72 -7.22
N ARG A 400 24.05 -11.89 -8.12
CA ARG A 400 24.30 -12.31 -9.52
C ARG A 400 25.44 -13.31 -9.68
N LYS A 401 26.35 -13.41 -8.70
CA LYS A 401 27.47 -14.36 -8.70
C LYS A 401 27.08 -15.75 -8.20
N LEU A 402 25.93 -15.90 -7.55
CA LEU A 402 25.49 -17.18 -7.00
C LEU A 402 25.15 -18.16 -8.15
N ASP A 403 25.76 -19.33 -8.10
CA ASP A 403 25.43 -20.43 -9.02
C ASP A 403 23.95 -20.78 -8.91
N GLY A 404 23.29 -20.98 -10.05
CA GLY A 404 21.85 -21.23 -10.13
C GLY A 404 20.99 -19.97 -10.21
N ILE A 405 21.53 -18.77 -9.95
CA ILE A 405 20.84 -17.50 -10.17
C ILE A 405 21.09 -16.99 -11.59
N LYS A 406 20.06 -16.93 -12.42
CA LYS A 406 20.14 -16.46 -13.81
C LYS A 406 19.91 -14.97 -13.95
N LYS A 407 18.95 -14.41 -13.16
CA LYS A 407 18.57 -12.99 -13.18
C LYS A 407 18.13 -12.53 -11.80
N VAL A 408 18.49 -11.29 -11.49
CA VAL A 408 18.08 -10.59 -10.29
C VAL A 408 17.37 -9.31 -10.72
N PHE A 409 16.06 -9.21 -10.45
CA PHE A 409 15.27 -8.05 -10.86
C PHE A 409 14.99 -7.12 -9.68
N ILE A 410 14.72 -5.86 -10.00
CA ILE A 410 14.16 -4.85 -9.12
C ILE A 410 12.80 -4.49 -9.71
N ARG A 411 11.72 -4.93 -9.03
CA ARG A 411 10.33 -4.70 -9.42
C ARG A 411 9.64 -3.69 -8.51
N SER A 412 10.09 -3.59 -7.28
CA SER A 412 9.69 -2.55 -6.33
C SER A 412 10.01 -1.16 -6.87
N GLY A 413 9.22 -0.17 -6.46
CA GLY A 413 9.39 1.20 -6.95
C GLY A 413 10.76 1.80 -6.61
N ILE A 414 11.38 2.41 -7.60
CA ILE A 414 12.58 3.22 -7.44
C ILE A 414 12.18 4.68 -7.18
N ARG A 415 12.74 5.28 -6.14
CA ARG A 415 12.67 6.72 -5.94
C ARG A 415 13.68 7.38 -6.89
N PHE A 416 13.17 7.81 -8.04
CA PHE A 416 13.96 8.44 -9.09
C PHE A 416 14.61 9.74 -8.61
N ASP A 417 13.94 10.50 -7.74
CA ASP A 417 14.42 11.72 -7.14
C ASP A 417 15.62 11.47 -6.21
N TYR A 418 15.63 10.40 -5.43
CA TYR A 418 16.78 9.99 -4.62
C TYR A 418 17.93 9.46 -5.50
N LEU A 419 17.59 8.72 -6.55
CA LEU A 419 18.60 8.22 -7.49
C LEU A 419 19.32 9.35 -8.23
N MET A 420 18.62 10.43 -8.57
CA MET A 420 19.21 11.60 -9.25
C MET A 420 20.15 12.43 -8.38
N GLU A 421 20.12 12.26 -7.07
CA GLU A 421 21.02 12.92 -6.12
C GLU A 421 22.31 12.10 -5.84
N ASP A 422 22.40 10.87 -6.35
CA ASP A 422 23.63 10.08 -6.24
C ASP A 422 24.72 10.67 -7.12
N GLN A 423 25.90 10.90 -6.54
CA GLN A 423 27.06 11.42 -7.25
C GLN A 423 27.68 10.38 -8.20
N SER A 424 27.40 9.08 -7.98
CA SER A 424 27.84 7.98 -8.82
C SER A 424 26.72 7.54 -9.75
N ASP A 425 27.04 7.38 -11.03
CA ASP A 425 26.13 6.80 -12.03
C ASP A 425 26.13 5.26 -12.02
N GLU A 426 27.01 4.64 -11.26
CA GLU A 426 27.27 3.20 -11.30
C GLU A 426 26.02 2.36 -11.03
N PHE A 427 25.26 2.72 -9.98
CA PHE A 427 24.00 2.03 -9.70
C PHE A 427 22.97 2.21 -10.81
N PHE A 428 22.85 3.42 -11.38
CA PHE A 428 21.90 3.67 -12.46
C PHE A 428 22.25 2.86 -13.72
N GLU A 429 23.53 2.79 -14.05
CA GLU A 429 24.02 2.01 -15.18
C GLU A 429 23.77 0.50 -15.00
N GLU A 430 24.09 -0.05 -13.82
CA GLU A 430 23.84 -1.47 -13.55
C GLU A 430 22.35 -1.79 -13.42
N LEU A 431 21.55 -0.90 -12.87
CA LEU A 431 20.09 -1.01 -12.84
C LEU A 431 19.54 -1.25 -14.26
N VAL A 432 19.91 -0.38 -15.20
CA VAL A 432 19.50 -0.49 -16.62
C VAL A 432 20.07 -1.77 -17.26
N LYS A 433 21.32 -2.07 -17.00
CA LYS A 433 22.03 -3.19 -17.65
C LYS A 433 21.51 -4.56 -17.23
N TYR A 434 21.20 -4.75 -15.94
CA TYR A 434 21.01 -6.07 -15.34
C TYR A 434 19.66 -6.29 -14.64
N HIS A 435 19.02 -5.24 -14.09
CA HIS A 435 17.98 -5.40 -13.09
C HIS A 435 16.57 -5.03 -13.56
N ILE A 436 16.41 -4.53 -14.78
CA ILE A 436 15.12 -4.18 -15.37
C ILE A 436 14.72 -5.25 -16.39
N SER A 437 13.52 -5.83 -16.21
CA SER A 437 12.97 -6.89 -17.08
C SER A 437 12.26 -6.39 -18.34
N GLY A 438 12.38 -5.09 -18.68
CA GLY A 438 11.70 -4.41 -19.80
C GLY A 438 10.95 -3.17 -19.37
N GLN A 439 10.41 -3.13 -18.16
CA GLN A 439 9.65 -1.98 -17.64
C GLN A 439 10.19 -1.54 -16.29
N LEU A 440 10.43 -0.24 -16.16
CA LEU A 440 10.76 0.40 -14.88
C LEU A 440 9.56 1.24 -14.42
N ARG A 441 9.02 0.91 -13.25
CA ARG A 441 7.90 1.62 -12.65
C ARG A 441 8.41 2.74 -11.75
N VAL A 442 7.96 3.96 -12.00
CA VAL A 442 8.29 5.14 -11.19
C VAL A 442 7.04 5.98 -10.95
N ALA A 443 7.02 6.74 -9.89
CA ALA A 443 5.83 7.44 -9.44
C ALA A 443 6.04 8.97 -9.41
N PRO A 444 5.97 9.70 -10.54
CA PRO A 444 5.94 11.15 -10.56
C PRO A 444 4.64 11.72 -9.99
N GLU A 445 3.54 10.99 -10.04
CA GLU A 445 2.18 11.25 -9.55
C GLU A 445 1.45 12.36 -10.31
N HIS A 446 2.04 13.53 -10.52
CA HIS A 446 1.45 14.68 -11.21
C HIS A 446 2.52 15.53 -11.90
N CYS A 447 2.12 16.56 -12.67
CA CYS A 447 3.05 17.51 -13.28
C CYS A 447 2.90 18.95 -12.75
N SER A 448 1.76 19.33 -12.18
CA SER A 448 1.54 20.64 -11.57
C SER A 448 2.35 20.77 -10.28
N ALA A 449 3.19 21.82 -10.17
CA ALA A 449 4.00 22.09 -8.98
C ALA A 449 3.13 22.25 -7.72
N ALA A 450 2.01 22.97 -7.84
CA ALA A 450 1.09 23.19 -6.72
C ALA A 450 0.49 21.89 -6.19
N VAL A 451 0.16 20.94 -7.06
CA VAL A 451 -0.36 19.62 -6.67
C VAL A 451 0.75 18.76 -6.06
N LEU A 452 1.95 18.78 -6.66
CA LEU A 452 3.11 18.03 -6.15
C LEU A 452 3.54 18.52 -4.77
N ASP A 453 3.48 19.81 -4.50
CA ASP A 453 3.71 20.36 -3.16
C ASP A 453 2.70 19.80 -2.13
N ARG A 454 1.40 19.73 -2.51
CA ARG A 454 0.36 19.12 -1.66
C ARG A 454 0.54 17.60 -1.49
N MET A 455 1.14 16.94 -2.46
CA MET A 455 1.51 15.52 -2.38
C MET A 455 2.78 15.28 -1.56
N GLY A 456 3.60 16.31 -1.34
CA GLY A 456 4.94 16.19 -0.76
C GLY A 456 5.90 15.43 -1.67
N LYS A 457 5.87 15.78 -2.96
CA LYS A 457 6.68 15.17 -4.03
C LYS A 457 7.60 16.23 -4.67
N PRO A 458 8.72 15.82 -5.27
CA PRO A 458 9.55 16.73 -6.05
C PRO A 458 8.80 17.24 -7.29
N HIS A 459 9.18 18.41 -7.79
CA HIS A 459 8.61 18.95 -9.01
C HIS A 459 8.99 18.11 -10.24
N ILE A 460 8.20 18.25 -11.31
CA ILE A 460 8.24 17.38 -12.49
C ILE A 460 9.57 17.42 -13.26
N GLU A 461 10.34 18.49 -13.10
CA GLU A 461 11.65 18.68 -13.74
C GLU A 461 12.64 17.60 -13.36
N THR A 462 12.62 17.15 -12.09
CA THR A 462 13.45 16.03 -11.63
C THR A 462 13.09 14.73 -12.37
N TYR A 463 11.80 14.49 -12.60
CA TYR A 463 11.35 13.33 -13.36
C TYR A 463 11.78 13.40 -14.83
N LYS A 464 11.70 14.57 -15.46
CA LYS A 464 12.17 14.75 -16.85
C LYS A 464 13.66 14.47 -16.99
N LYS A 465 14.48 15.03 -16.09
CA LYS A 465 15.93 14.75 -16.06
C LYS A 465 16.22 13.25 -15.89
N PHE A 466 15.46 12.58 -15.03
CA PHE A 466 15.57 11.14 -14.85
C PHE A 466 15.23 10.38 -16.15
N CYS A 467 14.13 10.74 -16.83
CA CYS A 467 13.73 10.13 -18.09
C CYS A 467 14.81 10.29 -19.18
N ASP A 468 15.34 11.50 -19.33
CA ASP A 468 16.40 11.80 -20.32
C ASP A 468 17.64 10.92 -20.06
N LYS A 469 18.06 10.83 -18.79
CA LYS A 469 19.20 9.98 -18.40
C LYS A 469 18.92 8.49 -18.63
N PHE A 470 17.73 8.02 -18.26
CA PHE A 470 17.31 6.63 -18.46
C PHE A 470 17.33 6.25 -19.94
N TYR A 471 16.70 7.03 -20.81
CA TYR A 471 16.65 6.73 -22.24
C TYR A 471 18.00 6.88 -22.94
N LYS A 472 18.87 7.77 -22.46
CA LYS A 472 20.27 7.85 -22.92
C LYS A 472 21.03 6.57 -22.57
N LEU A 473 20.89 6.05 -21.34
CA LEU A 473 21.53 4.82 -20.89
C LEU A 473 21.00 3.59 -21.64
N THR A 474 19.68 3.45 -21.77
CA THR A 474 19.07 2.32 -22.50
C THR A 474 19.48 2.30 -23.97
N GLY A 475 19.55 3.48 -24.61
CA GLY A 475 20.04 3.63 -25.99
C GLY A 475 21.50 3.23 -26.14
N ARG A 476 22.39 3.70 -25.22
CA ARG A 476 23.81 3.34 -25.20
C ARG A 476 24.03 1.83 -25.03
N MET A 477 23.18 1.19 -24.21
CA MET A 477 23.28 -0.25 -23.91
C MET A 477 22.45 -1.13 -24.85
N SER A 478 21.82 -0.57 -25.88
CA SER A 478 20.93 -1.28 -26.81
C SER A 478 19.84 -2.09 -26.11
N LYS A 479 19.26 -1.55 -25.04
CA LYS A 479 18.17 -2.17 -24.28
C LYS A 479 16.80 -1.67 -24.76
N ASP A 480 15.85 -2.59 -24.88
CA ASP A 480 14.45 -2.29 -25.16
C ASP A 480 13.67 -2.20 -23.82
N GLN A 481 13.80 -1.05 -23.16
CA GLN A 481 13.22 -0.82 -21.84
C GLN A 481 12.42 0.49 -21.80
N TYR A 482 11.36 0.50 -21.00
CA TYR A 482 10.40 1.61 -20.92
C TYR A 482 10.14 2.02 -19.49
N ILE A 483 9.93 3.31 -19.28
CA ILE A 483 9.41 3.85 -18.04
C ILE A 483 7.88 3.74 -18.07
N VAL A 484 7.32 3.22 -16.98
CA VAL A 484 5.87 3.21 -16.71
C VAL A 484 5.59 4.17 -15.56
N PRO A 485 5.14 5.39 -15.85
CA PRO A 485 4.83 6.37 -14.82
C PRO A 485 3.51 6.04 -14.13
N TYR A 486 3.51 6.06 -12.80
CA TYR A 486 2.28 6.12 -12.01
C TYR A 486 1.83 7.57 -11.88
N LEU A 487 0.58 7.82 -12.27
CA LEU A 487 -0.06 9.12 -12.23
C LEU A 487 -1.35 9.02 -11.42
N MET A 488 -1.61 10.04 -10.62
CA MET A 488 -2.75 10.10 -9.71
C MET A 488 -3.71 11.22 -10.10
N SER A 489 -5.00 10.90 -10.22
CA SER A 489 -6.06 11.88 -10.39
C SER A 489 -6.74 12.23 -9.07
N SER A 490 -7.37 13.39 -9.03
CA SER A 490 -8.28 13.79 -7.95
C SER A 490 -7.66 13.91 -6.55
N HIS A 491 -6.34 14.14 -6.46
CA HIS A 491 -5.70 14.46 -5.18
C HIS A 491 -6.18 15.83 -4.67
N PRO A 492 -6.31 16.05 -3.35
CA PRO A 492 -6.54 17.39 -2.79
C PRO A 492 -5.53 18.41 -3.33
N GLY A 493 -6.02 19.55 -3.80
CA GLY A 493 -5.24 20.56 -4.53
C GLY A 493 -5.31 20.45 -6.06
N SER A 494 -5.77 19.30 -6.62
CA SER A 494 -5.87 19.14 -8.06
C SER A 494 -7.20 19.69 -8.60
N THR A 495 -7.13 20.83 -9.30
CA THR A 495 -8.25 21.42 -10.01
C THR A 495 -8.41 20.81 -11.42
N LEU A 496 -9.51 21.12 -12.11
CA LEU A 496 -9.64 20.72 -13.51
C LEU A 496 -8.56 21.35 -14.42
N LYS A 497 -8.04 22.54 -14.07
CA LYS A 497 -6.93 23.15 -14.82
C LYS A 497 -5.66 22.33 -14.67
N ASP A 498 -5.32 21.90 -13.44
CA ASP A 498 -4.17 21.03 -13.19
C ASP A 498 -4.31 19.67 -13.90
N ALA A 499 -5.52 19.10 -13.94
CA ALA A 499 -5.79 17.86 -14.66
C ALA A 499 -5.63 18.03 -16.19
N VAL A 500 -5.98 19.18 -16.75
CA VAL A 500 -5.71 19.51 -18.16
C VAL A 500 -4.21 19.65 -18.43
N GLU A 501 -3.47 20.29 -17.52
CA GLU A 501 -1.99 20.36 -17.61
C GLU A 501 -1.39 18.96 -17.63
N LEU A 502 -1.87 18.07 -16.75
CA LEU A 502 -1.39 16.69 -16.68
C LEU A 502 -1.69 15.92 -17.98
N ALA A 503 -2.87 16.12 -18.56
CA ALA A 503 -3.22 15.53 -19.86
C ALA A 503 -2.32 16.04 -20.99
N LEU A 504 -2.03 17.36 -21.01
CA LEU A 504 -1.10 17.96 -21.97
C LEU A 504 0.33 17.48 -21.78
N PHE A 505 0.76 17.30 -20.53
CA PHE A 505 2.05 16.70 -20.21
C PHE A 505 2.12 15.27 -20.76
N CYS A 506 1.12 14.43 -20.49
CA CYS A 506 1.07 13.07 -21.02
C CYS A 506 1.13 13.06 -22.56
N LYS A 507 0.45 13.99 -23.21
CA LYS A 507 0.47 14.10 -24.67
C LYS A 507 1.85 14.47 -25.20
N ARG A 508 2.51 15.48 -24.61
CA ARG A 508 3.87 15.91 -25.02
C ARG A 508 4.92 14.82 -24.85
N GLU A 509 4.86 14.10 -23.73
CA GLU A 509 5.79 13.03 -23.41
C GLU A 509 5.38 11.67 -24.01
N ASN A 510 4.31 11.63 -24.84
CA ASN A 510 3.77 10.40 -25.43
C ASN A 510 3.43 9.31 -24.41
N ILE A 511 2.93 9.72 -23.25
CA ILE A 511 2.51 8.83 -22.16
C ILE A 511 1.02 8.50 -22.34
N HIS A 512 0.69 7.21 -22.42
CA HIS A 512 -0.68 6.72 -22.53
C HIS A 512 -1.02 5.79 -21.36
N PRO A 513 -1.43 6.33 -20.21
CA PRO A 513 -1.70 5.52 -19.01
C PRO A 513 -2.89 4.59 -19.24
N LYS A 514 -2.63 3.28 -19.25
CA LYS A 514 -3.71 2.27 -19.32
C LYS A 514 -4.47 2.17 -18.00
N GLN A 515 -3.77 2.36 -16.89
CA GLN A 515 -4.34 2.40 -15.55
C GLN A 515 -4.08 3.77 -14.92
N VAL A 516 -5.11 4.36 -14.35
CA VAL A 516 -5.07 5.61 -13.60
C VAL A 516 -5.47 5.31 -12.17
N GLN A 517 -4.69 5.80 -11.23
CA GLN A 517 -5.06 5.74 -9.83
C GLN A 517 -5.79 7.03 -9.44
N ASP A 518 -7.01 6.90 -8.95
CA ASP A 518 -7.65 7.99 -8.25
C ASP A 518 -7.10 8.06 -6.84
N PHE A 519 -6.98 9.26 -6.30
CA PHE A 519 -6.64 9.43 -4.89
C PHE A 519 -7.63 8.66 -4.01
N TYR A 520 -7.08 7.78 -3.18
CA TYR A 520 -7.82 7.04 -2.16
C TYR A 520 -7.55 7.65 -0.78
N PRO A 521 -8.58 8.14 -0.06
CA PRO A 521 -8.41 8.71 1.26
C PRO A 521 -8.06 7.63 2.30
N THR A 522 -6.78 7.38 2.48
CA THR A 522 -6.26 6.44 3.49
C THR A 522 -6.29 7.11 4.87
N PRO A 523 -6.94 6.52 5.90
CA PRO A 523 -6.98 7.11 7.24
C PRO A 523 -5.58 7.44 7.78
N GLY A 524 -5.46 8.49 8.59
CA GLY A 524 -4.20 8.92 9.21
C GLY A 524 -3.22 9.65 8.29
N THR A 525 -3.52 9.85 6.99
CA THR A 525 -2.65 10.58 6.07
C THR A 525 -3.01 12.07 5.98
N ILE A 526 -2.00 12.91 5.69
CA ILE A 526 -2.20 14.35 5.47
C ILE A 526 -3.18 14.62 4.34
N SER A 527 -3.05 13.88 3.23
CA SER A 527 -3.94 14.05 2.08
C SER A 527 -5.39 13.69 2.42
N THR A 528 -5.63 12.72 3.31
CA THR A 528 -6.98 12.41 3.79
C THR A 528 -7.52 13.49 4.69
N CYS A 529 -6.68 14.10 5.54
CA CYS A 529 -7.06 15.28 6.30
C CYS A 529 -7.48 16.41 5.37
N MET A 530 -6.67 16.76 4.38
CA MET A 530 -7.03 17.78 3.37
C MET A 530 -8.30 17.43 2.62
N PHE A 531 -8.48 16.16 2.23
CA PHE A 531 -9.66 15.69 1.51
C PHE A 531 -10.96 15.89 2.32
N TYR A 532 -10.92 15.50 3.60
CA TYR A 532 -12.09 15.61 4.48
C TYR A 532 -12.37 17.06 4.91
N THR A 533 -11.33 17.77 5.32
CA THR A 533 -11.49 19.10 5.93
C THR A 533 -11.50 20.23 4.91
N GLY A 534 -10.80 20.11 3.79
CA GLY A 534 -10.47 21.22 2.92
C GLY A 534 -9.36 22.12 3.51
N ILE A 535 -8.61 21.66 4.52
CA ILE A 535 -7.60 22.42 5.24
C ILE A 535 -6.27 21.65 5.18
N ASP A 536 -5.19 22.35 4.88
CA ASP A 536 -3.84 21.82 5.02
C ASP A 536 -3.45 21.87 6.52
N PRO A 537 -3.21 20.71 7.17
CA PRO A 537 -2.98 20.69 8.62
C PRO A 537 -1.68 21.37 9.07
N TYR A 538 -0.72 21.59 8.18
CA TYR A 538 0.52 22.30 8.52
C TYR A 538 0.40 23.81 8.42
N THR A 539 -0.27 24.30 7.40
CA THR A 539 -0.40 25.75 7.13
C THR A 539 -1.71 26.34 7.63
N MET A 540 -2.68 25.48 7.96
CA MET A 540 -4.08 25.83 8.30
C MET A 540 -4.78 26.66 7.21
N LYS A 541 -4.29 26.63 5.98
CA LYS A 541 -4.88 27.29 4.80
C LYS A 541 -5.84 26.34 4.08
N GLU A 542 -6.81 26.93 3.41
CA GLU A 542 -7.75 26.19 2.58
C GLU A 542 -7.07 25.48 1.42
N VAL A 543 -7.59 24.30 1.08
CA VAL A 543 -7.17 23.46 -0.04
C VAL A 543 -8.37 23.08 -0.86
N TYR A 544 -8.29 23.30 -2.15
CA TYR A 544 -9.29 22.82 -3.09
C TYR A 544 -9.39 21.29 -3.04
N VAL A 545 -10.60 20.76 -3.08
CA VAL A 545 -10.84 19.31 -3.07
C VAL A 545 -11.86 18.94 -4.14
N PRO A 546 -11.52 18.05 -5.10
CA PRO A 546 -12.50 17.52 -6.06
C PRO A 546 -13.47 16.60 -5.33
N LYS A 547 -14.66 17.12 -4.98
CA LYS A 547 -15.63 16.41 -4.13
C LYS A 547 -16.63 15.56 -4.92
N THR A 548 -17.04 16.02 -6.10
CA THR A 548 -18.10 15.37 -6.86
C THR A 548 -17.57 14.20 -7.69
N GLU A 549 -18.36 13.14 -7.79
CA GLU A 549 -18.02 11.99 -8.65
C GLU A 549 -17.87 12.39 -10.13
N GLU A 550 -18.64 13.41 -10.56
CA GLU A 550 -18.54 13.96 -11.90
C GLU A 550 -17.15 14.55 -12.15
N GLU A 551 -16.65 15.38 -11.23
CA GLU A 551 -15.35 16.02 -11.36
C GLU A 551 -14.22 14.99 -11.31
N LYS A 552 -14.25 14.05 -10.36
CA LYS A 552 -13.28 12.95 -10.30
C LYS A 552 -13.27 12.14 -11.62
N SER A 553 -14.46 11.83 -12.14
CA SER A 553 -14.58 11.14 -13.43
C SER A 553 -14.01 11.94 -14.60
N MET A 554 -14.16 13.29 -14.59
CA MET A 554 -13.56 14.17 -15.61
C MET A 554 -12.03 14.22 -15.48
N GLN A 555 -11.47 14.37 -14.26
CA GLN A 555 -10.03 14.36 -14.06
C GLN A 555 -9.40 13.04 -14.52
N ARG A 556 -10.03 11.91 -14.21
CA ARG A 556 -9.60 10.59 -14.69
C ARG A 556 -9.68 10.47 -16.21
N ALA A 557 -10.77 10.93 -16.81
CA ALA A 557 -10.96 10.90 -18.27
C ALA A 557 -9.89 11.74 -19.00
N LEU A 558 -9.47 12.87 -18.44
CA LEU A 558 -8.39 13.70 -18.99
C LEU A 558 -7.07 12.94 -19.07
N LEU A 559 -6.71 12.13 -18.07
CA LEU A 559 -5.52 11.26 -18.12
C LEU A 559 -5.62 10.17 -19.20
N GLN A 560 -6.83 9.77 -19.53
CA GLN A 560 -7.12 8.76 -20.55
C GLN A 560 -7.87 9.37 -21.76
N TYR A 561 -7.46 10.59 -22.16
CA TYR A 561 -8.11 11.36 -23.24
C TYR A 561 -8.12 10.64 -24.59
N PHE A 562 -7.18 9.73 -24.80
CA PHE A 562 -7.03 8.94 -26.03
C PHE A 562 -8.03 7.76 -26.13
N ILE A 563 -8.75 7.44 -25.05
CA ILE A 563 -9.77 6.38 -25.02
C ILE A 563 -11.09 6.95 -25.59
N PRO A 564 -11.67 6.35 -26.66
CA PRO A 564 -12.86 6.89 -27.33
C PRO A 564 -14.06 7.09 -26.40
N GLU A 565 -14.27 6.17 -25.46
CA GLU A 565 -15.36 6.19 -24.47
C GLU A 565 -15.28 7.39 -23.52
N ASN A 566 -14.10 7.96 -23.35
CA ASN A 566 -13.89 9.13 -22.51
C ASN A 566 -14.14 10.46 -23.22
N LYS A 567 -14.31 10.46 -24.56
CA LYS A 567 -14.37 11.67 -25.39
C LYS A 567 -15.36 12.72 -24.87
N GLN A 568 -16.60 12.33 -24.55
CA GLN A 568 -17.61 13.25 -24.03
C GLN A 568 -17.21 13.88 -22.71
N LYS A 569 -16.65 13.07 -21.78
CA LYS A 569 -16.19 13.55 -20.48
C LYS A 569 -15.01 14.52 -20.62
N VAL A 570 -14.08 14.24 -21.53
CA VAL A 570 -12.94 15.10 -21.83
C VAL A 570 -13.41 16.43 -22.40
N ILE A 571 -14.33 16.44 -23.37
CA ILE A 571 -14.92 17.68 -23.90
C ILE A 571 -15.58 18.50 -22.79
N LYS A 572 -16.39 17.86 -21.94
CA LYS A 572 -17.03 18.52 -20.79
C LYS A 572 -16.02 19.10 -19.81
N ALA A 573 -14.95 18.36 -19.50
CA ALA A 573 -13.88 18.80 -18.64
C ALA A 573 -13.15 20.01 -19.21
N LEU A 574 -12.81 20.00 -20.51
CA LEU A 574 -12.14 21.10 -21.19
C LEU A 574 -13.00 22.37 -21.22
N ILE A 575 -14.32 22.24 -21.47
CA ILE A 575 -15.25 23.37 -21.42
C ILE A 575 -15.31 23.97 -20.01
N LYS A 576 -15.45 23.12 -18.98
CA LYS A 576 -15.48 23.58 -17.57
C LYS A 576 -14.15 24.20 -17.12
N ALA A 577 -13.02 23.73 -17.65
CA ALA A 577 -11.70 24.29 -17.38
C ALA A 577 -11.39 25.57 -18.16
N GLY A 578 -12.29 26.00 -19.06
CA GLY A 578 -12.08 27.16 -19.93
C GLY A 578 -11.09 26.91 -21.09
N ARG A 579 -10.85 25.64 -21.46
CA ARG A 579 -9.85 25.21 -22.46
C ARG A 579 -10.49 24.62 -23.71
N LYS A 580 -11.47 25.34 -24.27
CA LYS A 580 -12.13 24.96 -25.54
C LYS A 580 -11.14 24.91 -26.74
N ASP A 581 -10.02 25.63 -26.63
CA ASP A 581 -8.89 25.63 -27.57
C ASP A 581 -8.25 24.25 -27.79
N LEU A 582 -8.49 23.31 -26.86
CA LEU A 582 -7.98 21.93 -26.93
C LEU A 582 -8.98 20.93 -27.54
N ILE A 583 -10.11 21.43 -28.04
CA ILE A 583 -11.13 20.65 -28.79
C ILE A 583 -11.01 21.02 -30.26
N GLY A 584 -10.50 20.13 -31.09
CA GLY A 584 -10.27 20.42 -32.51
C GLY A 584 -9.48 19.32 -33.21
N TYR A 585 -8.99 19.63 -34.40
CA TYR A 585 -8.23 18.70 -35.23
C TYR A 585 -6.73 18.96 -35.22
N ASP A 586 -6.28 20.07 -34.63
CA ASP A 586 -4.88 20.45 -34.55
C ASP A 586 -4.07 19.49 -33.64
N SER A 587 -2.77 19.43 -33.87
CA SER A 587 -1.84 18.61 -33.09
C SER A 587 -1.83 18.96 -31.60
N LYS A 588 -2.16 20.20 -31.22
CA LYS A 588 -2.28 20.65 -29.82
C LYS A 588 -3.55 20.12 -29.12
N CYS A 589 -4.62 19.79 -29.88
CA CYS A 589 -5.91 19.41 -29.32
C CYS A 589 -5.87 18.03 -28.68
N LEU A 590 -6.56 17.86 -27.54
CA LEU A 590 -6.66 16.58 -26.84
C LEU A 590 -7.71 15.65 -27.47
N VAL A 591 -8.82 16.23 -27.96
CA VAL A 591 -9.94 15.48 -28.57
C VAL A 591 -10.52 16.24 -29.73
N GLN A 592 -11.09 15.49 -30.68
CA GLN A 592 -11.89 16.06 -31.80
C GLN A 592 -13.30 16.44 -31.31
N PRO A 593 -13.94 17.43 -31.93
CA PRO A 593 -15.33 17.76 -31.64
C PRO A 593 -16.25 16.54 -31.81
N MET A 594 -17.42 16.57 -31.18
CA MET A 594 -18.47 15.59 -31.46
C MET A 594 -18.95 15.81 -32.90
N SER A 595 -18.96 14.79 -33.72
CA SER A 595 -19.62 14.85 -35.02
C SER A 595 -21.11 15.04 -34.78
N ASN A 596 -21.68 16.10 -35.34
CA ASN A 596 -23.15 16.28 -35.40
C ASN A 596 -23.73 15.17 -36.28
N GLN A 597 -24.12 14.06 -35.72
CA GLN A 597 -24.89 13.02 -36.42
C GLN A 597 -26.39 13.38 -36.55
N ASN A 598 -26.75 14.65 -36.45
CA ASN A 598 -28.12 15.10 -36.69
C ASN A 598 -28.15 16.13 -37.80
N ASN A 599 -27.94 15.72 -39.07
CA ASN A 599 -28.49 16.39 -40.25
C ASN A 599 -28.15 15.57 -41.49
N TYR A 600 -28.75 14.40 -41.64
CA TYR A 600 -29.06 13.81 -42.94
C TYR A 600 -30.30 12.92 -42.78
N LYS A 601 -31.47 13.54 -42.56
CA LYS A 601 -32.72 13.00 -43.04
C LYS A 601 -32.99 13.68 -44.40
N GLY A 602 -32.21 13.29 -45.39
CA GLY A 602 -32.53 13.56 -46.78
C GLY A 602 -33.57 12.55 -47.23
N ASN A 603 -34.73 13.05 -47.60
CA ASN A 603 -35.75 12.35 -48.37
C ASN A 603 -35.12 11.62 -49.55
N ASN A 604 -35.21 10.30 -49.59
CA ASN A 604 -35.28 9.57 -50.84
C ASN A 604 -36.32 8.44 -50.69
N LYS A 605 -37.51 8.74 -51.22
CA LYS A 605 -38.50 7.74 -51.62
C LYS A 605 -37.97 7.02 -52.85
N GLY A 606 -38.01 5.71 -52.84
CA GLY A 606 -38.22 4.87 -53.99
C GLY A 606 -37.01 4.06 -54.46
N GLN A 607 -36.94 2.84 -54.11
CA GLN A 607 -37.08 1.70 -55.00
C GLN A 607 -36.81 0.38 -54.27
N LYS A 608 -37.85 -0.44 -54.26
CA LYS A 608 -37.76 -1.85 -53.82
C LYS A 608 -36.97 -2.65 -54.87
N SER A 609 -35.99 -3.42 -54.46
CA SER A 609 -35.66 -4.65 -55.16
C SER A 609 -35.33 -5.72 -54.12
N SER A 610 -36.16 -6.72 -54.16
CA SER A 610 -36.05 -8.00 -53.49
C SER A 610 -34.87 -8.78 -54.06
N TYR A 611 -34.05 -9.39 -53.20
CA TYR A 611 -33.48 -10.70 -53.47
C TYR A 611 -33.23 -11.50 -52.20
N ASN A 612 -33.55 -12.76 -52.33
CA ASN A 612 -33.69 -13.83 -51.34
C ASN A 612 -32.41 -14.24 -50.60
N SER A 613 -32.68 -14.76 -49.43
CA SER A 613 -31.96 -15.73 -48.58
C SER A 613 -31.03 -16.69 -49.31
N ASN A 614 -29.88 -16.96 -48.69
CA ASN A 614 -29.53 -18.36 -48.36
C ASN A 614 -28.50 -18.45 -47.22
N LYS A 615 -28.83 -19.35 -46.32
CA LYS A 615 -27.97 -19.91 -45.25
C LYS A 615 -26.79 -20.65 -45.88
N ASN A 616 -25.62 -20.56 -45.30
CA ASN A 616 -24.90 -21.79 -44.94
C ASN A 616 -23.76 -21.53 -43.95
N ASN A 617 -23.72 -22.42 -43.00
CA ASN A 617 -22.66 -22.70 -42.01
C ASN A 617 -21.34 -23.04 -42.69
N SER A 618 -20.22 -22.57 -42.11
CA SER A 618 -19.11 -23.47 -41.87
C SER A 618 -18.06 -22.84 -40.91
N ARG A 619 -17.70 -23.62 -39.96
CA ARG A 619 -16.55 -23.45 -39.06
C ARG A 619 -15.25 -23.34 -39.85
N ASN A 620 -14.33 -22.47 -39.48
CA ASN A 620 -12.95 -22.93 -39.29
C ASN A 620 -12.11 -22.01 -38.41
N LYS A 621 -11.32 -22.66 -37.59
CA LYS A 621 -10.21 -22.18 -36.75
C LYS A 621 -9.11 -21.57 -37.64
N ASN A 622 -8.47 -20.49 -37.22
CA ASN A 622 -7.02 -20.45 -37.02
C ASN A 622 -6.58 -19.06 -36.56
N GLY A 623 -5.78 -19.04 -35.51
CA GLY A 623 -5.10 -17.86 -35.01
C GLY A 623 -3.98 -17.41 -35.95
N LYS A 624 -3.78 -16.11 -36.02
CA LYS A 624 -2.49 -15.53 -36.39
C LYS A 624 -2.25 -14.22 -35.63
N GLN A 625 -1.10 -14.20 -35.03
CA GLN A 625 -0.43 -13.10 -34.35
C GLN A 625 -0.44 -11.82 -35.19
N THR A 626 -0.82 -10.70 -34.59
CA THR A 626 -0.44 -9.38 -35.10
C THR A 626 0.83 -8.90 -34.40
N LYS A 627 1.96 -9.12 -35.03
CA LYS A 627 3.19 -8.36 -34.84
C LYS A 627 3.15 -7.10 -35.69
N ASP A 628 3.83 -6.06 -35.17
CA ASP A 628 4.25 -4.85 -35.86
C ASP A 628 3.27 -3.68 -36.05
N LYS A 629 3.38 -2.75 -35.07
CA LYS A 629 3.18 -1.30 -35.31
C LYS A 629 4.01 -0.39 -34.39
N PHE A 630 5.23 -0.75 -34.02
CA PHE A 630 6.11 0.11 -33.18
C PHE A 630 7.46 0.48 -33.81
N ALA A 631 7.58 0.43 -35.14
CA ALA A 631 8.85 0.69 -35.84
C ALA A 631 9.04 2.14 -36.33
N LYS A 632 8.30 3.16 -35.82
CA LYS A 632 8.40 4.55 -36.34
C LYS A 632 9.07 5.59 -35.41
N TYR A 633 9.72 5.20 -34.32
CA TYR A 633 10.32 6.17 -33.39
C TYR A 633 11.81 6.45 -33.58
N ARG A 634 12.45 5.88 -34.60
CA ARG A 634 13.91 6.04 -34.84
C ARG A 634 14.35 7.10 -35.87
N ARG A 635 13.44 7.92 -36.39
CA ARG A 635 13.84 8.89 -37.43
C ARG A 635 13.23 10.28 -37.23
N LYS A 636 13.60 11.00 -36.19
CA LYS A 636 13.50 12.48 -36.13
C LYS A 636 14.27 13.00 -34.90
N LYS A 637 15.56 12.98 -34.94
CA LYS A 637 16.51 13.93 -34.33
C LYS A 637 17.89 13.58 -34.87
N LYS A 638 18.22 14.08 -36.02
CA LYS A 638 19.53 14.52 -36.44
C LYS A 638 19.50 16.03 -36.49
#